data_b57152e91606825663974f6480d4a761
#
_entry.id   b57152e91606825663974f6480d4a761
#
_cell.length_a   1.000
_cell.length_b   1.000
_cell.length_c   1.000
_cell.angle_alpha   90.00
_cell.angle_beta   90.00
_cell.angle_gamma   90.00
#
_symmetry.space_group_name_H-M   'P 1'
#
loop_
_entity.id
_entity.type
_entity.pdbx_description
1 polymer ?
#
loop_
_entity_poly.entity_id
_entity_poly.type
_entity_poly.pdbx_seq_one_letter_code
_entity_poly.pdbx_strand_id
1 'polypeptide(L)'
;MTDQRRVLLQQFVLWVDAHIIGDEKGEAQVFLDKFFRAFGHEGFKEAGATCEMRVKKADKGVNFADLVWKPVVLVEMKKRGEDLSKHYSQAFMYWTRLVPNRPHYVILCNFDEFWIYDFNSQMDSPVDKVKLVELPDRFGPLAFMFPQPTEPVFGNHQESVTRQAADRLVMLFRSMTGRGVDREIAQRFTLQSLMALFAEDIGLLEKYFFARLLDDCVTPELAHDLIGQLFLQMDSASRASGGRFKSVPYFNGGLFSMPARVELTSEEVEHLKEAAKFDWSKVRPEIFGAIFEHSMDADDRRAHGAHYTSPVDIMKVVGPTIVDPWHERIEKARTLRDLENLLLKIENFKVLDPACGSGNFLYIAYREIKKLEARIYERMGDYKSIDSSQRPMGFVSTRNFFGMDINPFAIELAKVTMMLAHKLAIDELHIQEQALPLDNLDANFTVGDALLAEDGTQRQWPLVEVIVGNPPFLGAKLLKPKLGSDYMKRLRSAYPEVPGMADFCVYWFRRAEGHLPLCTTDSWEAGRAGLVGTQNIRNNASRVGGLDAICASGTIVEAIDNQPWSGEANVHVSIANWVKTQDDILVPKARKLWFKIASISSGRKARGSGHASKEFDLDMREVSHINASLSDKVDVGAAFTLECNVTPSFTFQGITPGHAAFVLPKGELSSISAEPELVSSYLVGDEILSGVSNRRFLLNFGQRDVLEARRFPKAFAYVQKNVLPARQKAAEEGKDDQGKVRPHHRRFLERWWQLSWGRADMLEQLSKLPRYLVCSRVTKRPIFTFVHGSIHPGDALQVFAFSDDYSFGILQSSAHYEWFHAKCSNMKSDPRYTSESVFDTFPWPQDATPETVNAVVLAGIHLRQVRSLALAHLDGGLRALYKTVDLPGKSPLKDAHAELDAAVRRAYGFGPRQDLLEGLLNLNSKLKDAIDRGDVVQGPGIPASYKEPERLTSTDSFGQV
;
A
#
# COMPACT_ATOMS: atom_id res chain seq x y z
N MET A 1 -15.53 41.92 -6.17
CA MET A 1 -15.67 40.50 -6.55
C MET A 1 -16.74 39.77 -5.73
N THR A 2 -16.81 39.94 -4.42
CA THR A 2 -17.82 39.24 -3.55
C THR A 2 -19.27 39.65 -3.87
N ASP A 3 -19.54 40.93 -4.12
CA ASP A 3 -20.88 41.42 -4.44
C ASP A 3 -21.39 40.91 -5.79
N GLN A 4 -20.52 40.79 -6.80
CA GLN A 4 -20.94 40.26 -8.12
C GLN A 4 -21.28 38.78 -8.07
N ARG A 5 -20.53 37.99 -7.30
CA ARG A 5 -20.83 36.57 -7.08
C ARG A 5 -22.17 36.38 -6.37
N ARG A 6 -22.43 37.18 -5.33
CA ARG A 6 -23.69 37.15 -4.60
C ARG A 6 -24.89 37.44 -5.50
N VAL A 7 -24.78 38.45 -6.37
CA VAL A 7 -25.86 38.82 -7.31
C VAL A 7 -26.19 37.68 -8.28
N LEU A 8 -25.17 37.01 -8.85
CA LEU A 8 -25.40 35.89 -9.76
C LEU A 8 -26.07 34.71 -9.06
N LEU A 9 -25.67 34.40 -7.85
CA LEU A 9 -26.29 33.34 -7.04
C LEU A 9 -27.72 33.71 -6.63
N GLN A 10 -27.98 34.96 -6.31
CA GLN A 10 -29.34 35.44 -6.02
C GLN A 10 -30.27 35.35 -7.23
N GLN A 11 -29.77 35.69 -8.42
CA GLN A 11 -30.50 35.48 -9.67
C GLN A 11 -30.82 34.01 -9.93
N PHE A 12 -29.89 33.12 -9.63
CA PHE A 12 -30.10 31.69 -9.75
C PHE A 12 -31.20 31.18 -8.81
N VAL A 13 -31.19 31.58 -7.54
CA VAL A 13 -32.24 31.22 -6.57
C VAL A 13 -33.61 31.64 -7.05
N LEU A 14 -33.75 32.90 -7.49
CA LEU A 14 -35.02 33.43 -8.02
C LEU A 14 -35.46 32.68 -9.29
N TRP A 15 -34.51 32.31 -10.14
CA TRP A 15 -34.81 31.54 -11.34
C TRP A 15 -35.31 30.14 -11.02
N VAL A 16 -34.68 29.45 -10.05
CA VAL A 16 -35.10 28.11 -9.59
C VAL A 16 -36.53 28.16 -9.04
N ASP A 17 -36.80 29.14 -8.18
CA ASP A 17 -38.13 29.33 -7.59
C ASP A 17 -39.24 29.54 -8.65
N ALA A 18 -38.92 30.26 -9.72
CA ALA A 18 -39.85 30.57 -10.80
C ALA A 18 -40.05 29.44 -11.84
N HIS A 19 -39.07 28.55 -12.05
CA HIS A 19 -39.05 27.67 -13.23
C HIS A 19 -38.87 26.18 -12.91
N ILE A 20 -38.47 25.81 -11.69
CA ILE A 20 -38.14 24.42 -11.34
C ILE A 20 -39.24 23.85 -10.42
N ILE A 21 -39.89 22.80 -10.89
CA ILE A 21 -40.88 22.05 -10.09
C ILE A 21 -40.19 21.00 -9.20
N GLY A 22 -39.03 20.51 -9.62
CA GLY A 22 -38.22 19.54 -8.87
C GLY A 22 -38.37 18.10 -9.40
N ASP A 23 -38.62 17.93 -10.70
CA ASP A 23 -38.58 16.64 -11.36
C ASP A 23 -37.13 16.26 -11.73
N GLU A 24 -36.61 15.23 -11.05
CA GLU A 24 -35.24 14.72 -11.22
C GLU A 24 -34.93 14.43 -12.70
N LYS A 25 -35.82 13.76 -13.42
CA LYS A 25 -35.57 13.33 -14.81
C LYS A 25 -35.71 14.45 -15.86
N GLY A 26 -36.62 15.36 -15.62
CA GLY A 26 -36.90 16.40 -16.59
C GLY A 26 -36.10 17.68 -16.42
N GLU A 27 -35.70 18.00 -15.20
CA GLU A 27 -35.19 19.34 -14.87
C GLU A 27 -33.72 19.33 -14.39
N ALA A 28 -33.13 18.17 -14.04
CA ALA A 28 -31.78 18.08 -13.47
C ALA A 28 -30.72 18.74 -14.38
N GLN A 29 -30.70 18.45 -15.68
CA GLN A 29 -29.68 18.98 -16.57
C GLN A 29 -29.79 20.53 -16.73
N VAL A 30 -31.02 21.06 -16.81
CA VAL A 30 -31.23 22.49 -16.92
C VAL A 30 -30.83 23.19 -15.62
N PHE A 31 -31.20 22.62 -14.48
CA PHE A 31 -30.80 23.12 -13.17
C PHE A 31 -29.26 23.16 -13.05
N LEU A 32 -28.59 22.07 -13.39
CA LEU A 32 -27.11 21.97 -13.31
C LEU A 32 -26.43 22.96 -14.26
N ASP A 33 -26.94 23.18 -15.48
CA ASP A 33 -26.38 24.20 -16.38
C ASP A 33 -26.47 25.59 -15.78
N LYS A 34 -27.66 25.95 -15.25
CA LYS A 34 -27.86 27.22 -14.57
C LYS A 34 -27.04 27.39 -13.31
N PHE A 35 -26.85 26.29 -12.55
CA PHE A 35 -26.01 26.25 -11.37
C PHE A 35 -24.53 26.57 -11.72
N PHE A 36 -24.00 25.96 -12.77
CA PHE A 36 -22.65 26.27 -13.25
C PHE A 36 -22.50 27.73 -13.70
N ARG A 37 -23.51 28.26 -14.40
CA ARG A 37 -23.54 29.68 -14.83
C ARG A 37 -23.59 30.63 -13.65
N ALA A 38 -24.33 30.30 -12.60
CA ALA A 38 -24.37 31.10 -11.36
C ALA A 38 -23.00 31.15 -10.65
N PHE A 39 -22.18 30.14 -10.79
CA PHE A 39 -20.79 30.12 -10.31
C PHE A 39 -19.78 30.76 -11.30
N GLY A 40 -20.25 31.29 -12.44
CA GLY A 40 -19.40 32.06 -13.35
C GLY A 40 -18.79 31.27 -14.51
N HIS A 41 -19.26 30.07 -14.78
CA HIS A 41 -18.96 29.32 -15.99
C HIS A 41 -19.92 29.66 -17.14
N GLU A 42 -19.52 29.38 -18.37
CA GLU A 42 -20.42 29.52 -19.53
C GLU A 42 -21.48 28.41 -19.61
N GLY A 43 -21.26 27.33 -18.89
CA GLY A 43 -22.11 26.16 -18.74
C GLY A 43 -21.31 25.00 -18.16
N PHE A 44 -21.95 23.87 -17.83
CA PHE A 44 -21.23 22.72 -17.27
C PHE A 44 -20.31 22.05 -18.31
N LYS A 45 -20.72 22.01 -19.61
CA LYS A 45 -19.90 21.41 -20.69
C LYS A 45 -18.63 22.21 -20.94
N GLU A 46 -18.74 23.52 -20.98
CA GLU A 46 -17.63 24.45 -21.17
C GLU A 46 -16.66 24.41 -19.97
N ALA A 47 -17.14 24.10 -18.78
CA ALA A 47 -16.32 23.82 -17.60
C ALA A 47 -15.59 22.47 -17.68
N GLY A 48 -15.97 21.58 -18.62
CA GLY A 48 -15.41 20.23 -18.77
C GLY A 48 -16.15 19.15 -17.98
N ALA A 49 -17.36 19.42 -17.50
CA ALA A 49 -18.19 18.43 -16.84
C ALA A 49 -19.02 17.62 -17.85
N THR A 50 -19.38 16.41 -17.46
CA THR A 50 -20.18 15.47 -18.27
C THR A 50 -21.43 15.07 -17.52
N CYS A 51 -22.62 15.26 -18.11
CA CYS A 51 -23.86 14.71 -17.57
C CYS A 51 -24.07 13.26 -18.01
N GLU A 52 -24.86 12.54 -17.21
CA GLU A 52 -25.24 11.13 -17.45
C GLU A 52 -24.01 10.23 -17.70
N MET A 53 -22.96 10.42 -16.91
CA MET A 53 -21.77 9.61 -17.06
C MET A 53 -22.06 8.17 -16.64
N ARG A 54 -21.73 7.22 -17.53
CA ARG A 54 -21.92 5.80 -17.27
C ARG A 54 -21.00 5.31 -16.15
N VAL A 55 -21.59 4.79 -15.08
CA VAL A 55 -20.91 4.12 -13.99
C VAL A 55 -21.30 2.65 -14.04
N LYS A 56 -20.33 1.76 -14.22
CA LYS A 56 -20.59 0.31 -14.31
C LYS A 56 -21.14 -0.21 -12.99
N LYS A 57 -22.22 -1.00 -13.03
CA LYS A 57 -22.69 -1.81 -11.91
C LYS A 57 -21.85 -3.07 -11.76
N ALA A 58 -21.83 -3.64 -10.55
CA ALA A 58 -21.27 -4.97 -10.30
C ALA A 58 -22.06 -6.06 -11.08
N ASP A 59 -23.36 -5.89 -11.25
CA ASP A 59 -24.26 -6.77 -12.02
C ASP A 59 -24.61 -6.09 -13.35
N LYS A 60 -24.17 -6.61 -14.48
CA LYS A 60 -24.53 -6.30 -15.90
C LYS A 60 -25.45 -5.10 -16.19
N GLY A 61 -25.58 -4.14 -15.27
CA GLY A 61 -26.36 -2.90 -15.40
C GLY A 61 -25.44 -1.70 -15.54
N VAL A 62 -25.96 -0.63 -16.12
CA VAL A 62 -25.28 0.67 -16.19
C VAL A 62 -26.10 1.61 -15.33
N ASN A 63 -25.48 2.24 -14.34
CA ASN A 63 -26.04 3.42 -13.69
C ASN A 63 -25.44 4.66 -14.36
N PHE A 64 -26.14 5.76 -14.22
CA PHE A 64 -25.67 7.03 -14.74
C PHE A 64 -25.53 7.98 -13.56
N ALA A 65 -24.35 8.58 -13.42
CA ALA A 65 -24.16 9.71 -12.51
C ALA A 65 -24.67 10.97 -13.20
N ASP A 66 -25.47 11.77 -12.50
CA ASP A 66 -26.15 12.90 -13.12
C ASP A 66 -25.18 13.93 -13.69
N LEU A 67 -24.10 14.26 -12.95
CA LEU A 67 -23.03 15.10 -13.45
C LEU A 67 -21.69 14.74 -12.81
N VAL A 68 -20.63 14.64 -13.63
CA VAL A 68 -19.24 14.43 -13.18
C VAL A 68 -18.33 15.48 -13.79
N TRP A 69 -17.68 16.27 -12.94
CA TRP A 69 -16.63 17.22 -13.29
C TRP A 69 -15.31 16.81 -12.65
N LYS A 70 -14.52 16.05 -13.39
CA LYS A 70 -13.22 15.54 -12.91
C LYS A 70 -12.15 16.64 -12.95
N PRO A 71 -11.27 16.74 -11.93
CA PRO A 71 -11.28 16.03 -10.64
C PRO A 71 -12.02 16.78 -9.53
N VAL A 72 -12.99 17.63 -9.84
CA VAL A 72 -13.57 18.62 -8.92
C VAL A 72 -14.74 18.04 -8.13
N VAL A 73 -15.83 17.66 -8.81
CA VAL A 73 -17.08 17.28 -8.15
C VAL A 73 -17.89 16.23 -8.93
N LEU A 74 -18.52 15.32 -8.18
CA LEU A 74 -19.65 14.49 -8.59
C LEU A 74 -20.93 15.13 -8.06
N VAL A 75 -21.95 15.32 -8.87
CA VAL A 75 -23.27 15.78 -8.42
C VAL A 75 -24.32 14.72 -8.74
N GLU A 76 -25.12 14.35 -7.73
CA GLU A 76 -26.29 13.49 -7.84
C GLU A 76 -27.53 14.29 -7.49
N MET A 77 -28.49 14.30 -8.40
CA MET A 77 -29.78 14.97 -8.25
C MET A 77 -30.84 14.00 -7.71
N LYS A 78 -31.73 14.50 -6.91
CA LYS A 78 -32.89 13.76 -6.39
C LYS A 78 -34.13 14.64 -6.50
N LYS A 79 -35.30 13.99 -6.49
CA LYS A 79 -36.55 14.69 -6.54
C LYS A 79 -36.70 15.68 -5.38
N ARG A 80 -37.36 16.82 -5.65
CA ARG A 80 -37.65 17.85 -4.63
C ARG A 80 -38.36 17.25 -3.40
N GLY A 81 -37.86 17.59 -2.20
CA GLY A 81 -38.43 17.12 -0.94
C GLY A 81 -37.99 15.68 -0.56
N GLU A 82 -37.17 15.02 -1.37
CA GLU A 82 -36.64 13.70 -1.02
C GLU A 82 -35.53 13.81 0.02
N ASP A 83 -35.52 12.87 0.95
CA ASP A 83 -34.50 12.80 2.00
C ASP A 83 -33.16 12.33 1.42
N LEU A 84 -32.20 13.24 1.34
CA LEU A 84 -30.89 12.99 0.73
C LEU A 84 -30.05 11.97 1.50
N SER A 85 -30.34 11.71 2.77
CA SER A 85 -29.60 10.71 3.58
C SER A 85 -29.71 9.30 3.00
N LYS A 86 -30.84 8.97 2.37
CA LYS A 86 -31.08 7.67 1.74
C LYS A 86 -30.23 7.39 0.51
N HIS A 87 -29.64 8.44 -0.10
CA HIS A 87 -28.87 8.36 -1.33
C HIS A 87 -27.35 8.39 -1.12
N TYR A 88 -26.91 8.49 0.14
CA TYR A 88 -25.49 8.45 0.52
C TYR A 88 -24.75 7.26 -0.09
N SER A 89 -25.26 6.04 0.10
CA SER A 89 -24.61 4.81 -0.36
C SER A 89 -24.43 4.75 -1.88
N GLN A 90 -25.39 5.30 -2.64
CA GLN A 90 -25.31 5.41 -4.09
C GLN A 90 -24.19 6.38 -4.50
N ALA A 91 -24.16 7.56 -3.89
CA ALA A 91 -23.17 8.59 -4.20
C ALA A 91 -21.74 8.13 -3.84
N PHE A 92 -21.58 7.49 -2.69
CA PHE A 92 -20.30 6.89 -2.26
C PHE A 92 -19.83 5.80 -3.22
N MET A 93 -20.73 4.89 -3.63
CA MET A 93 -20.41 3.85 -4.61
C MET A 93 -19.99 4.45 -5.97
N TYR A 94 -20.65 5.50 -6.44
CA TYR A 94 -20.24 6.17 -7.68
C TYR A 94 -18.88 6.81 -7.53
N TRP A 95 -18.67 7.53 -6.44
CA TRP A 95 -17.39 8.19 -6.15
C TRP A 95 -16.24 7.20 -6.10
N THR A 96 -16.41 6.03 -5.47
CA THR A 96 -15.35 4.99 -5.39
C THR A 96 -14.98 4.44 -6.77
N ARG A 97 -15.91 4.42 -7.74
CA ARG A 97 -15.73 3.87 -9.09
C ARG A 97 -15.29 4.89 -10.14
N LEU A 98 -15.36 6.18 -9.83
CA LEU A 98 -14.97 7.25 -10.75
C LEU A 98 -13.46 7.47 -10.80
N VAL A 99 -12.70 6.44 -11.11
CA VAL A 99 -11.25 6.46 -11.35
C VAL A 99 -10.96 6.38 -12.85
N PRO A 100 -9.83 6.88 -13.37
CA PRO A 100 -8.88 7.80 -12.71
C PRO A 100 -9.42 9.23 -12.60
N ASN A 101 -8.66 10.12 -11.95
CA ASN A 101 -9.04 11.52 -11.68
C ASN A 101 -10.37 11.62 -10.92
N ARG A 102 -10.44 10.92 -9.78
CA ARG A 102 -11.62 10.90 -8.93
C ARG A 102 -12.03 12.30 -8.51
N PRO A 103 -13.33 12.67 -8.56
CA PRO A 103 -13.81 13.94 -8.03
C PRO A 103 -13.47 14.10 -6.55
N HIS A 104 -12.99 15.28 -6.16
CA HIS A 104 -12.62 15.54 -4.75
C HIS A 104 -13.86 15.63 -3.87
N TYR A 105 -14.89 16.35 -4.35
CA TYR A 105 -16.14 16.53 -3.64
C TYR A 105 -17.29 15.78 -4.27
N VAL A 106 -18.32 15.50 -3.46
CA VAL A 106 -19.60 14.97 -3.92
C VAL A 106 -20.73 15.85 -3.40
N ILE A 107 -21.69 16.17 -4.24
CA ILE A 107 -22.90 16.91 -3.91
C ILE A 107 -24.12 16.03 -4.14
N LEU A 108 -24.92 15.82 -3.08
CA LEU A 108 -26.29 15.36 -3.22
C LEU A 108 -27.20 16.58 -3.20
N CYS A 109 -28.12 16.70 -4.18
CA CYS A 109 -28.99 17.84 -4.31
C CYS A 109 -30.43 17.39 -4.65
N ASN A 110 -31.42 17.98 -3.97
CA ASN A 110 -32.87 17.77 -4.23
C ASN A 110 -33.57 19.04 -4.70
N PHE A 111 -32.83 19.95 -5.36
CA PHE A 111 -33.23 21.28 -5.80
C PHE A 111 -33.35 22.33 -4.68
N ASP A 112 -33.61 21.93 -3.44
CA ASP A 112 -33.75 22.83 -2.27
C ASP A 112 -32.53 22.85 -1.35
N GLU A 113 -31.75 21.78 -1.38
CA GLU A 113 -30.59 21.60 -0.50
C GLU A 113 -29.40 20.99 -1.26
N PHE A 114 -28.20 21.41 -0.88
CA PHE A 114 -26.93 20.86 -1.32
C PHE A 114 -26.23 20.22 -0.11
N TRP A 115 -26.09 18.89 -0.11
CA TRP A 115 -25.31 18.17 0.88
C TRP A 115 -23.95 17.87 0.27
N ILE A 116 -22.91 18.48 0.84
CA ILE A 116 -21.55 18.43 0.31
C ILE A 116 -20.77 17.40 1.11
N TYR A 117 -20.13 16.46 0.41
CA TYR A 117 -19.29 15.44 1.00
C TYR A 117 -17.85 15.59 0.51
N ASP A 118 -16.90 15.43 1.42
CA ASP A 118 -15.50 15.13 1.13
C ASP A 118 -15.19 13.75 1.71
N PHE A 119 -15.36 12.71 0.90
CA PHE A 119 -15.18 11.34 1.35
C PHE A 119 -13.72 10.99 1.71
N ASN A 120 -12.74 11.82 1.35
CA ASN A 120 -11.37 11.61 1.77
C ASN A 120 -11.16 12.00 3.25
N SER A 121 -11.90 13.00 3.73
CA SER A 121 -11.78 13.50 5.09
C SER A 121 -12.91 13.02 6.01
N GLN A 122 -14.13 12.88 5.47
CA GLN A 122 -15.34 12.59 6.25
C GLN A 122 -16.32 11.73 5.45
N MET A 123 -16.34 10.42 5.75
CA MET A 123 -17.13 9.46 4.97
C MET A 123 -18.63 9.49 5.25
N ASP A 124 -19.05 9.64 6.51
CA ASP A 124 -20.39 9.25 6.93
C ASP A 124 -21.40 10.35 6.99
N SER A 125 -20.98 11.58 6.94
CA SER A 125 -21.85 12.75 6.98
C SER A 125 -21.34 13.85 6.08
N PRO A 126 -22.23 14.70 5.56
CA PRO A 126 -21.81 15.81 4.74
C PRO A 126 -20.92 16.78 5.55
N VAL A 127 -19.85 17.26 4.92
CA VAL A 127 -18.98 18.31 5.49
C VAL A 127 -19.71 19.64 5.60
N ASP A 128 -20.78 19.82 4.79
CA ASP A 128 -21.71 20.94 4.93
C ASP A 128 -23.07 20.64 4.28
N LYS A 129 -24.11 21.37 4.73
CA LYS A 129 -25.45 21.39 4.16
C LYS A 129 -25.85 22.83 3.89
N VAL A 130 -26.06 23.18 2.64
CA VAL A 130 -26.46 24.54 2.23
C VAL A 130 -27.84 24.48 1.61
N LYS A 131 -28.78 25.26 2.15
CA LYS A 131 -30.08 25.41 1.51
C LYS A 131 -29.98 26.35 0.30
N LEU A 132 -30.78 26.11 -0.74
CA LEU A 132 -30.81 26.93 -1.92
C LEU A 132 -31.02 28.42 -1.60
N VAL A 133 -31.91 28.72 -0.68
CA VAL A 133 -32.22 30.11 -0.26
C VAL A 133 -31.05 30.78 0.49
N GLU A 134 -30.19 30.03 1.11
CA GLU A 134 -28.99 30.51 1.82
C GLU A 134 -27.79 30.70 0.90
N LEU A 135 -27.80 30.12 -0.31
CA LEU A 135 -26.69 30.06 -1.22
C LEU A 135 -26.02 31.41 -1.52
N PRO A 136 -26.76 32.52 -1.75
CA PRO A 136 -26.15 33.83 -2.03
C PRO A 136 -25.32 34.40 -0.88
N ASP A 137 -25.65 34.05 0.35
CA ASP A 137 -24.96 34.50 1.57
C ASP A 137 -23.99 33.47 2.11
N ARG A 138 -24.16 32.19 1.75
CA ARG A 138 -23.43 31.04 2.27
C ARG A 138 -22.84 30.16 1.16
N PHE A 139 -22.19 30.76 0.17
CA PHE A 139 -21.54 30.03 -0.92
C PHE A 139 -20.13 29.49 -0.57
N GLY A 140 -19.58 29.85 0.59
CA GLY A 140 -18.24 29.39 1.04
C GLY A 140 -18.00 27.89 0.94
N PRO A 141 -18.94 27.03 1.34
CA PRO A 141 -18.79 25.56 1.21
C PRO A 141 -18.72 25.08 -0.25
N LEU A 142 -19.22 25.85 -1.20
CA LEU A 142 -19.17 25.57 -2.64
C LEU A 142 -18.13 26.40 -3.40
N ALA A 143 -17.17 27.00 -2.68
CA ALA A 143 -16.15 27.88 -3.26
C ALA A 143 -15.26 27.20 -4.33
N PHE A 144 -15.17 25.89 -4.30
CA PHE A 144 -14.49 25.07 -5.31
C PHE A 144 -15.20 25.06 -6.68
N MET A 145 -16.46 25.48 -6.74
CA MET A 145 -17.23 25.56 -7.99
C MET A 145 -16.86 26.75 -8.86
N PHE A 146 -16.18 27.77 -8.37
CA PHE A 146 -15.80 28.94 -9.17
C PHE A 146 -14.64 28.65 -10.15
N PRO A 147 -14.55 29.33 -11.31
CA PRO A 147 -13.44 29.20 -12.26
C PRO A 147 -12.07 29.49 -11.64
N GLN A 148 -12.02 30.37 -10.63
CA GLN A 148 -10.88 30.57 -9.75
C GLN A 148 -11.28 30.07 -8.36
N PRO A 149 -11.10 28.78 -8.09
CA PRO A 149 -11.53 28.18 -6.84
C PRO A 149 -10.70 28.70 -5.68
N THR A 150 -11.36 28.93 -4.56
CA THR A 150 -10.74 29.14 -3.25
C THR A 150 -10.99 27.92 -2.40
N GLU A 151 -10.19 27.74 -1.36
CA GLU A 151 -10.39 26.64 -0.41
C GLU A 151 -11.77 26.80 0.26
N PRO A 152 -12.64 25.78 0.22
CA PRO A 152 -13.96 25.86 0.78
C PRO A 152 -13.90 25.91 2.32
N VAL A 153 -14.84 26.62 2.93
CA VAL A 153 -14.99 26.70 4.39
C VAL A 153 -16.26 25.95 4.77
N PHE A 154 -16.09 24.83 5.44
CA PHE A 154 -17.18 23.96 5.85
C PHE A 154 -17.60 24.20 7.30
N GLY A 155 -18.92 24.15 7.57
CA GLY A 155 -19.48 24.32 8.91
C GLY A 155 -19.50 23.04 9.76
N ASN A 156 -19.33 21.86 9.15
CA ASN A 156 -19.37 20.57 9.82
C ASN A 156 -18.10 19.75 9.52
N HIS A 157 -16.95 20.36 9.59
CA HIS A 157 -15.67 19.68 9.36
C HIS A 157 -15.25 18.93 10.62
N GLN A 158 -15.80 17.73 10.85
CA GLN A 158 -15.60 16.94 12.06
C GLN A 158 -14.11 16.57 12.27
N GLU A 159 -13.34 16.37 11.22
CA GLU A 159 -11.90 16.12 11.33
C GLU A 159 -11.16 17.27 12.02
N SER A 160 -11.48 18.52 11.66
CA SER A 160 -10.84 19.69 12.26
C SER A 160 -11.20 19.82 13.75
N VAL A 161 -12.47 19.65 14.10
CA VAL A 161 -12.96 19.69 15.49
C VAL A 161 -12.31 18.57 16.30
N THR A 162 -12.31 17.37 15.73
CA THR A 162 -11.76 16.18 16.38
C THR A 162 -10.24 16.30 16.59
N ARG A 163 -9.51 16.85 15.63
CA ARG A 163 -8.06 17.08 15.78
C ARG A 163 -7.76 18.08 16.88
N GLN A 164 -8.49 19.20 16.94
CA GLN A 164 -8.30 20.20 17.99
C GLN A 164 -8.61 19.65 19.40
N ALA A 165 -9.69 18.87 19.54
CA ALA A 165 -10.04 18.21 20.79
C ALA A 165 -8.96 17.19 21.21
N ALA A 166 -8.48 16.38 20.27
CA ALA A 166 -7.40 15.41 20.48
C ALA A 166 -6.09 16.07 20.89
N ASP A 167 -5.72 17.20 20.26
CA ASP A 167 -4.49 17.93 20.57
C ASP A 167 -4.46 18.39 22.04
N ARG A 168 -5.60 18.75 22.64
CA ARG A 168 -5.67 19.13 24.05
C ARG A 168 -5.34 17.96 24.98
N LEU A 169 -5.85 16.77 24.67
CA LEU A 169 -5.53 15.57 25.44
C LEU A 169 -4.07 15.11 25.25
N VAL A 170 -3.52 15.29 24.05
CA VAL A 170 -2.09 15.03 23.80
C VAL A 170 -1.21 16.00 24.59
N MET A 171 -1.59 17.28 24.67
CA MET A 171 -0.88 18.27 25.51
C MET A 171 -0.92 17.87 26.98
N LEU A 172 -2.08 17.48 27.51
CA LEU A 172 -2.24 16.94 28.86
C LEU A 172 -1.30 15.76 29.12
N PHE A 173 -1.33 14.75 28.23
CA PHE A 173 -0.47 13.58 28.33
C PHE A 173 1.03 13.94 28.34
N ARG A 174 1.46 14.83 27.44
CA ARG A 174 2.85 15.30 27.39
C ARG A 174 3.27 16.11 28.60
N SER A 175 2.38 16.93 29.16
CA SER A 175 2.65 17.65 30.40
C SER A 175 2.90 16.70 31.55
N MET A 176 1.98 15.75 31.78
CA MET A 176 2.10 14.74 32.84
C MET A 176 3.41 13.92 32.69
N THR A 177 3.69 13.39 31.51
CA THR A 177 4.91 12.59 31.28
C THR A 177 6.18 13.42 31.36
N GLY A 178 6.14 14.68 30.90
CA GLY A 178 7.27 15.61 30.95
C GLY A 178 7.71 15.99 32.36
N ARG A 179 6.77 16.00 33.34
CA ARG A 179 7.07 16.22 34.77
C ARG A 179 7.33 14.93 35.57
N GLY A 180 7.34 13.76 34.91
CA GLY A 180 7.74 12.49 35.53
C GLY A 180 6.58 11.63 36.06
N VAL A 181 5.32 11.91 35.69
CA VAL A 181 4.24 10.95 35.94
C VAL A 181 4.51 9.69 35.13
N ASP A 182 4.30 8.53 35.77
CA ASP A 182 4.45 7.26 35.09
C ASP A 182 3.62 7.20 33.80
N ARG A 183 4.20 6.70 32.74
CA ARG A 183 3.61 6.72 31.41
C ARG A 183 2.30 5.95 31.33
N GLU A 184 2.23 4.78 31.95
CA GLU A 184 1.01 3.96 31.95
C GLU A 184 -0.12 4.63 32.74
N ILE A 185 0.21 5.29 33.85
CA ILE A 185 -0.75 6.08 34.63
C ILE A 185 -1.24 7.27 33.82
N ALA A 186 -0.34 8.02 33.17
CA ALA A 186 -0.71 9.16 32.35
C ALA A 186 -1.58 8.75 31.14
N GLN A 187 -1.28 7.63 30.48
CA GLN A 187 -2.08 7.07 29.40
C GLN A 187 -3.48 6.71 29.87
N ARG A 188 -3.57 5.97 30.97
CA ARG A 188 -4.84 5.54 31.56
C ARG A 188 -5.69 6.74 32.02
N PHE A 189 -5.08 7.71 32.68
CA PHE A 189 -5.76 8.94 33.07
C PHE A 189 -6.32 9.70 31.87
N THR A 190 -5.56 9.84 30.82
CA THR A 190 -5.99 10.51 29.58
C THR A 190 -7.19 9.79 28.95
N LEU A 191 -7.17 8.46 28.88
CA LEU A 191 -8.28 7.66 28.33
C LEU A 191 -9.54 7.73 29.20
N GLN A 192 -9.40 7.64 30.52
CA GLN A 192 -10.51 7.75 31.44
C GLN A 192 -11.14 9.14 31.36
N SER A 193 -10.33 10.19 31.26
CA SER A 193 -10.81 11.56 31.03
C SER A 193 -11.52 11.73 29.69
N LEU A 194 -10.96 11.17 28.61
CA LEU A 194 -11.58 11.12 27.29
C LEU A 194 -12.97 10.46 27.36
N MET A 195 -13.07 9.33 28.02
CA MET A 195 -14.34 8.61 28.16
C MET A 195 -15.35 9.40 28.99
N ALA A 196 -14.91 10.11 30.03
CA ALA A 196 -15.79 10.97 30.84
C ALA A 196 -16.33 12.16 30.03
N LEU A 197 -15.49 12.81 29.22
CA LEU A 197 -15.88 13.89 28.30
C LEU A 197 -16.90 13.40 27.26
N PHE A 198 -16.62 12.25 26.65
CA PHE A 198 -17.53 11.66 25.68
C PHE A 198 -18.88 11.25 26.32
N ALA A 199 -18.82 10.60 27.48
CA ALA A 199 -20.01 10.15 28.21
C ALA A 199 -20.96 11.30 28.60
N GLU A 200 -20.42 12.47 28.87
CA GLU A 200 -21.21 13.68 29.13
C GLU A 200 -21.98 14.13 27.88
N ASP A 201 -21.30 14.22 26.73
CA ASP A 201 -21.91 14.76 25.52
C ASP A 201 -22.89 13.80 24.83
N ILE A 202 -22.72 12.50 25.02
CA ILE A 202 -23.69 11.50 24.54
C ILE A 202 -24.82 11.20 25.55
N GLY A 203 -24.86 11.92 26.67
CA GLY A 203 -25.94 11.82 27.64
C GLY A 203 -25.86 10.60 28.58
N LEU A 204 -24.72 9.93 28.69
CA LEU A 204 -24.46 8.88 29.70
C LEU A 204 -24.15 9.47 31.08
N LEU A 205 -23.50 10.63 31.13
CA LEU A 205 -23.41 11.48 32.31
C LEU A 205 -24.37 12.66 32.18
N GLU A 206 -24.72 13.29 33.30
CA GLU A 206 -25.49 14.53 33.26
C GLU A 206 -24.72 15.61 32.50
N LYS A 207 -25.44 16.41 31.72
CA LYS A 207 -24.83 17.48 30.90
C LYS A 207 -24.03 18.44 31.79
N TYR A 208 -22.81 18.76 31.39
CA TYR A 208 -21.83 19.59 32.14
C TYR A 208 -21.43 19.03 33.52
N PHE A 209 -21.57 17.74 33.75
CA PHE A 209 -21.15 17.10 34.99
C PHE A 209 -19.64 17.16 35.19
N PHE A 210 -18.90 16.66 34.17
CA PHE A 210 -17.44 16.60 34.21
C PHE A 210 -16.84 18.00 34.11
N ALA A 211 -17.40 18.87 33.27
CA ALA A 211 -16.98 20.26 33.14
C ALA A 211 -17.07 21.00 34.50
N ARG A 212 -18.19 20.86 35.21
CA ARG A 212 -18.36 21.43 36.57
C ARG A 212 -17.42 20.81 37.60
N LEU A 213 -17.15 19.50 37.48
CA LEU A 213 -16.18 18.86 38.36
C LEU A 213 -14.77 19.43 38.16
N LEU A 214 -14.38 19.72 36.92
CA LEU A 214 -13.10 20.35 36.63
C LEU A 214 -13.00 21.79 37.15
N ASP A 215 -14.11 22.52 37.23
CA ASP A 215 -14.12 23.87 37.84
C ASP A 215 -13.84 23.85 39.34
N ASP A 216 -14.20 22.75 40.00
CA ASP A 216 -13.93 22.55 41.42
C ASP A 216 -12.50 22.04 41.71
N CYS A 217 -11.77 21.62 40.68
CA CYS A 217 -10.37 21.17 40.78
C CYS A 217 -9.41 22.37 40.87
N VAL A 218 -9.47 23.11 41.98
CA VAL A 218 -8.65 24.34 42.17
C VAL A 218 -7.27 24.10 42.76
N THR A 219 -7.02 22.88 43.29
CA THR A 219 -5.70 22.43 43.73
C THR A 219 -5.37 21.06 43.17
N PRO A 220 -4.09 20.65 43.13
CA PRO A 220 -3.69 19.32 42.66
C PRO A 220 -4.35 18.17 43.46
N GLU A 221 -4.48 18.36 44.79
CA GLU A 221 -5.09 17.37 45.69
C GLU A 221 -6.58 17.21 45.38
N LEU A 222 -7.28 18.34 45.15
CA LEU A 222 -8.70 18.29 44.78
C LEU A 222 -8.92 17.65 43.44
N ALA A 223 -8.04 17.90 42.47
CA ALA A 223 -8.08 17.23 41.15
C ALA A 223 -7.93 15.71 41.32
N HIS A 224 -6.93 15.26 42.09
CA HIS A 224 -6.71 13.87 42.43
C HIS A 224 -7.94 13.21 43.03
N ASP A 225 -8.54 13.86 44.04
CA ASP A 225 -9.67 13.31 44.80
C ASP A 225 -10.96 13.31 43.97
N LEU A 226 -11.30 14.42 43.33
CA LEU A 226 -12.59 14.57 42.65
C LEU A 226 -12.63 13.74 41.35
N ILE A 227 -11.59 13.80 40.53
CA ILE A 227 -11.54 13.06 39.29
C ILE A 227 -11.32 11.56 39.58
N GLY A 228 -10.44 11.24 40.52
CA GLY A 228 -10.22 9.87 40.96
C GLY A 228 -11.47 9.22 41.52
N GLN A 229 -12.31 9.98 42.29
CA GLN A 229 -13.57 9.46 42.82
C GLN A 229 -14.63 9.28 41.72
N LEU A 230 -14.65 10.14 40.69
CA LEU A 230 -15.49 9.94 39.51
C LEU A 230 -15.13 8.61 38.82
N PHE A 231 -13.85 8.38 38.51
CA PHE A 231 -13.41 7.15 37.88
C PHE A 231 -13.71 5.89 38.68
N LEU A 232 -13.58 5.99 40.01
CA LEU A 232 -13.92 4.92 40.95
C LEU A 232 -15.43 4.62 40.95
N GLN A 233 -16.26 5.65 40.82
CA GLN A 233 -17.72 5.47 40.76
C GLN A 233 -18.13 4.90 39.41
N MET A 234 -17.45 5.26 38.29
CA MET A 234 -17.68 4.69 36.96
C MET A 234 -17.35 3.20 36.92
N ASP A 235 -16.45 2.70 37.76
CA ASP A 235 -16.16 1.27 37.93
C ASP A 235 -17.13 0.54 38.88
N SER A 236 -17.94 1.26 39.63
CA SER A 236 -18.82 0.65 40.64
C SER A 236 -20.18 0.26 40.05
N ALA A 237 -20.51 -1.04 40.10
CA ALA A 237 -21.82 -1.56 39.69
C ALA A 237 -22.96 -1.05 40.64
N SER A 238 -22.63 -0.63 41.85
CA SER A 238 -23.59 -0.05 42.78
C SER A 238 -23.58 1.47 42.69
N ARG A 239 -24.76 2.07 42.51
CA ARG A 239 -24.88 3.53 42.53
C ARG A 239 -24.54 4.08 43.90
N ALA A 240 -23.89 5.21 43.95
CA ALA A 240 -23.64 5.90 45.20
C ALA A 240 -24.97 6.19 45.91
N SER A 241 -25.04 5.94 47.22
CA SER A 241 -26.24 6.14 48.02
C SER A 241 -26.66 7.62 48.16
N GLY A 242 -25.75 8.55 47.83
CA GLY A 242 -25.99 10.01 47.92
C GLY A 242 -24.79 10.82 47.47
N GLY A 243 -24.91 12.15 47.54
CA GLY A 243 -23.82 13.06 47.18
C GLY A 243 -23.69 13.34 45.68
N ARG A 244 -22.59 13.97 45.30
CA ARG A 244 -22.32 14.47 43.96
C ARG A 244 -22.35 13.36 42.87
N PHE A 245 -21.89 12.16 43.16
CA PHE A 245 -21.74 11.05 42.24
C PHE A 245 -22.96 10.13 42.13
N LYS A 246 -24.10 10.48 42.76
CA LYS A 246 -25.31 9.64 42.77
C LYS A 246 -25.87 9.31 41.37
N SER A 247 -25.71 10.24 40.42
CA SER A 247 -26.20 10.08 39.06
C SER A 247 -25.21 9.37 38.13
N VAL A 248 -23.98 9.13 38.57
CA VAL A 248 -22.96 8.49 37.77
C VAL A 248 -23.30 7.01 37.54
N PRO A 249 -23.50 6.55 36.30
CA PRO A 249 -23.79 5.16 36.01
C PRO A 249 -22.51 4.33 36.06
N TYR A 250 -22.69 3.01 36.13
CA TYR A 250 -21.59 2.05 35.96
C TYR A 250 -21.17 1.94 34.49
N PHE A 251 -19.88 2.09 34.23
CA PHE A 251 -19.27 1.88 32.94
C PHE A 251 -18.60 0.51 32.96
N ASN A 252 -19.30 -0.52 32.48
CA ASN A 252 -18.76 -1.86 32.38
C ASN A 252 -17.61 -1.94 31.39
N GLY A 253 -16.47 -2.44 31.80
CA GLY A 253 -15.28 -2.61 31.00
C GLY A 253 -14.01 -2.29 31.77
N GLY A 254 -12.93 -2.98 31.51
CA GLY A 254 -11.66 -2.90 32.22
C GLY A 254 -11.02 -1.51 32.30
N LEU A 255 -11.48 -0.52 31.54
CA LEU A 255 -10.91 0.83 31.53
C LEU A 255 -10.89 1.50 32.91
N PHE A 256 -11.96 1.36 33.70
CA PHE A 256 -12.09 1.96 35.04
C PHE A 256 -11.72 1.00 36.17
N SER A 257 -11.41 -0.28 35.89
CA SER A 257 -11.03 -1.26 36.92
C SER A 257 -9.78 -0.86 37.71
N MET A 258 -8.93 -0.04 37.14
CA MET A 258 -7.82 0.61 37.83
C MET A 258 -7.93 2.12 37.64
N PRO A 259 -8.67 2.84 38.52
CA PRO A 259 -8.84 4.28 38.39
C PRO A 259 -7.51 5.01 38.50
N ALA A 260 -7.14 5.76 37.45
CA ALA A 260 -5.93 6.55 37.47
C ALA A 260 -6.18 7.82 38.35
N ARG A 261 -5.36 8.01 39.35
CA ARG A 261 -5.40 9.19 40.23
C ARG A 261 -4.11 9.97 40.02
N VAL A 262 -4.24 11.20 39.61
CA VAL A 262 -3.10 12.09 39.33
C VAL A 262 -3.36 13.45 39.95
N GLU A 263 -2.39 13.95 40.70
CA GLU A 263 -2.38 15.36 41.13
C GLU A 263 -2.07 16.24 39.92
N LEU A 264 -3.09 16.87 39.38
CA LEU A 264 -2.93 17.69 38.15
C LEU A 264 -2.46 19.09 38.52
N THR A 265 -1.54 19.60 37.75
CA THR A 265 -1.18 21.04 37.79
C THR A 265 -2.35 21.89 37.28
N SER A 266 -2.34 23.20 37.63
CA SER A 266 -3.35 24.13 37.09
C SER A 266 -3.38 24.19 35.57
N GLU A 267 -2.23 24.06 34.91
CA GLU A 267 -2.11 23.98 33.44
C GLU A 267 -2.75 22.70 32.88
N GLU A 268 -2.56 21.58 33.56
CA GLU A 268 -3.17 20.29 33.15
C GLU A 268 -4.69 20.29 33.34
N VAL A 269 -5.20 20.91 34.41
CA VAL A 269 -6.63 21.12 34.59
C VAL A 269 -7.19 22.02 33.48
N GLU A 270 -6.45 23.08 33.07
CA GLU A 270 -6.89 23.96 32.00
C GLU A 270 -6.94 23.21 30.66
N HIS A 271 -5.99 22.32 30.34
CA HIS A 271 -6.07 21.47 29.16
C HIS A 271 -7.34 20.61 29.13
N LEU A 272 -7.77 20.06 30.27
CA LEU A 272 -9.03 19.33 30.39
C LEU A 272 -10.24 20.24 30.21
N LYS A 273 -10.23 21.44 30.81
CA LYS A 273 -11.31 22.44 30.64
C LYS A 273 -11.45 22.88 29.20
N GLU A 274 -10.34 23.13 28.53
CA GLU A 274 -10.33 23.41 27.08
C GLU A 274 -10.85 22.23 26.27
N ALA A 275 -10.49 21.01 26.63
CA ALA A 275 -11.03 19.79 25.99
C ALA A 275 -12.55 19.66 26.21
N ALA A 276 -13.06 20.02 27.38
CA ALA A 276 -14.49 19.98 27.73
C ALA A 276 -15.34 21.02 26.98
N LYS A 277 -14.74 22.00 26.29
CA LYS A 277 -15.47 22.97 25.46
C LYS A 277 -15.88 22.40 24.09
N PHE A 278 -15.29 21.30 23.64
CA PHE A 278 -15.62 20.65 22.38
C PHE A 278 -16.86 19.77 22.56
N ASP A 279 -17.62 19.64 21.49
CA ASP A 279 -18.77 18.71 21.42
C ASP A 279 -18.24 17.31 21.03
N TRP A 280 -18.00 16.47 22.01
CA TRP A 280 -17.45 15.12 21.84
C TRP A 280 -18.42 14.17 21.17
N SER A 281 -19.70 14.46 21.13
CA SER A 281 -20.67 13.68 20.35
C SER A 281 -20.39 13.71 18.84
N LYS A 282 -19.67 14.74 18.37
CA LYS A 282 -19.25 14.89 16.98
C LYS A 282 -17.82 14.41 16.71
N VAL A 283 -17.09 14.09 17.79
CA VAL A 283 -15.72 13.59 17.68
C VAL A 283 -15.74 12.14 17.22
N ARG A 284 -14.92 11.82 16.23
CA ARG A 284 -14.88 10.48 15.63
C ARG A 284 -13.87 9.58 16.32
N PRO A 285 -14.27 8.33 16.64
CA PRO A 285 -13.38 7.36 17.29
C PRO A 285 -12.10 7.06 16.52
N GLU A 286 -12.11 7.14 15.20
CA GLU A 286 -10.92 6.86 14.37
C GLU A 286 -9.72 7.75 14.71
N ILE A 287 -9.98 8.93 15.25
CA ILE A 287 -8.89 9.86 15.60
C ILE A 287 -8.19 9.48 16.90
N PHE A 288 -8.79 8.60 17.71
CA PHE A 288 -8.13 8.06 18.89
C PHE A 288 -6.84 7.31 18.54
N GLY A 289 -6.80 6.73 17.32
CA GLY A 289 -5.57 6.19 16.74
C GLY A 289 -4.46 7.24 16.63
N ALA A 290 -4.80 8.48 16.25
CA ALA A 290 -3.82 9.56 16.17
C ALA A 290 -3.32 9.99 17.57
N ILE A 291 -4.20 10.04 18.59
CA ILE A 291 -3.78 10.28 19.98
C ILE A 291 -2.81 9.19 20.43
N PHE A 292 -3.10 7.94 20.09
CA PHE A 292 -2.25 6.80 20.36
C PHE A 292 -0.87 6.93 19.71
N GLU A 293 -0.81 7.24 18.42
CA GLU A 293 0.45 7.46 17.71
C GLU A 293 1.31 8.56 18.35
N HIS A 294 0.69 9.66 18.72
CA HIS A 294 1.39 10.77 19.36
C HIS A 294 1.86 10.46 20.78
N SER A 295 1.25 9.47 21.45
CA SER A 295 1.67 8.99 22.75
C SER A 295 2.85 8.02 22.72
N MET A 296 3.22 7.48 21.54
CA MET A 296 4.35 6.55 21.35
C MET A 296 5.62 7.27 20.91
N ASP A 297 6.78 6.73 21.28
CA ASP A 297 8.06 7.18 20.76
C ASP A 297 8.22 6.80 19.27
N ALA A 298 9.03 7.58 18.53
CA ALA A 298 9.18 7.39 17.08
C ALA A 298 9.74 6.01 16.69
N ASP A 299 10.58 5.42 17.55
CA ASP A 299 11.14 4.08 17.33
C ASP A 299 10.15 2.96 17.65
N ASP A 300 9.32 3.14 18.67
CA ASP A 300 8.25 2.21 19.04
C ASP A 300 7.14 2.21 17.99
N ARG A 301 6.76 3.37 17.45
CA ARG A 301 5.80 3.47 16.35
C ARG A 301 6.22 2.63 15.14
N ARG A 302 7.48 2.77 14.71
CA ARG A 302 8.03 2.00 13.58
C ARG A 302 8.17 0.52 13.86
N ALA A 303 8.45 0.14 15.12
CA ALA A 303 8.61 -1.27 15.51
C ALA A 303 7.27 -2.01 15.57
N HIS A 304 6.21 -1.33 15.99
CA HIS A 304 4.89 -1.91 16.19
C HIS A 304 3.91 -1.63 15.05
N GLY A 305 4.34 -0.88 14.01
CA GLY A 305 3.49 -0.59 12.84
C GLY A 305 2.26 0.28 13.17
N ALA A 306 2.32 1.05 14.27
CA ALA A 306 1.23 1.92 14.68
C ALA A 306 1.12 3.14 13.75
N HIS A 307 0.31 2.99 12.70
CA HIS A 307 0.04 4.03 11.71
C HIS A 307 -1.46 4.25 11.59
N TYR A 308 -1.88 5.51 11.62
CA TYR A 308 -3.26 5.86 11.34
C TYR A 308 -3.68 5.38 9.95
N THR A 309 -4.77 4.63 9.90
CA THR A 309 -5.37 4.17 8.65
C THR A 309 -6.63 4.96 8.36
N SER A 310 -6.70 5.60 7.20
CA SER A 310 -7.87 6.39 6.82
C SER A 310 -9.11 5.50 6.63
N PRO A 311 -10.33 6.00 6.92
CA PRO A 311 -11.56 5.24 6.68
C PRO A 311 -11.71 4.76 5.23
N VAL A 312 -11.26 5.55 4.26
CA VAL A 312 -11.26 5.17 2.83
C VAL A 312 -10.36 3.96 2.56
N ASP A 313 -9.19 3.91 3.21
CA ASP A 313 -8.28 2.77 3.06
C ASP A 313 -8.82 1.53 3.79
N ILE A 314 -9.47 1.70 4.94
CA ILE A 314 -10.17 0.62 5.65
C ILE A 314 -11.28 0.03 4.78
N MET A 315 -12.05 0.86 4.09
CA MET A 315 -13.12 0.41 3.19
C MET A 315 -12.62 -0.38 1.98
N LYS A 316 -11.35 -0.25 1.57
CA LYS A 316 -10.73 -1.12 0.55
C LYS A 316 -10.52 -2.55 1.04
N VAL A 317 -10.66 -2.79 2.34
CA VAL A 317 -10.61 -4.11 2.98
C VAL A 317 -12.00 -4.56 3.41
N VAL A 318 -12.70 -3.74 4.19
CA VAL A 318 -14.04 -4.05 4.73
C VAL A 318 -15.09 -4.17 3.62
N GLY A 319 -15.01 -3.33 2.57
CA GLY A 319 -15.91 -3.37 1.43
C GLY A 319 -15.97 -4.75 0.75
N PRO A 320 -14.87 -5.24 0.17
CA PRO A 320 -14.85 -6.52 -0.55
C PRO A 320 -15.05 -7.75 0.34
N THR A 321 -14.69 -7.67 1.63
CA THR A 321 -14.76 -8.82 2.55
C THR A 321 -16.11 -8.94 3.26
N ILE A 322 -16.75 -7.81 3.57
CA ILE A 322 -17.99 -7.76 4.36
C ILE A 322 -19.14 -7.12 3.56
N VAL A 323 -18.98 -5.86 3.14
CA VAL A 323 -20.12 -5.07 2.63
C VAL A 323 -20.66 -5.61 1.31
N ASP A 324 -19.80 -5.81 0.31
CA ASP A 324 -20.20 -6.25 -1.04
C ASP A 324 -20.94 -7.62 -1.00
N PRO A 325 -20.42 -8.68 -0.32
CA PRO A 325 -21.08 -9.97 -0.25
C PRO A 325 -22.45 -9.94 0.44
N TRP A 326 -22.55 -9.21 1.57
CA TRP A 326 -23.80 -9.08 2.29
C TRP A 326 -24.82 -8.28 1.50
N HIS A 327 -24.44 -7.15 0.94
CA HIS A 327 -25.30 -6.30 0.11
C HIS A 327 -25.88 -7.10 -1.06
N GLU A 328 -25.03 -7.85 -1.76
CA GLU A 328 -25.47 -8.69 -2.88
C GLU A 328 -26.55 -9.72 -2.45
N ARG A 329 -26.37 -10.35 -1.29
CA ARG A 329 -27.34 -11.32 -0.76
C ARG A 329 -28.64 -10.67 -0.30
N ILE A 330 -28.56 -9.52 0.36
CA ILE A 330 -29.74 -8.75 0.77
C ILE A 330 -30.55 -8.34 -0.46
N GLU A 331 -29.91 -7.82 -1.51
CA GLU A 331 -30.62 -7.40 -2.72
C GLU A 331 -31.20 -8.56 -3.53
N LYS A 332 -30.62 -9.75 -3.45
CA LYS A 332 -31.11 -10.97 -4.10
C LYS A 332 -32.24 -11.67 -3.34
N ALA A 333 -32.46 -11.38 -2.07
CA ALA A 333 -33.53 -11.96 -1.27
C ALA A 333 -34.90 -11.62 -1.86
N ARG A 334 -35.73 -12.64 -2.07
CA ARG A 334 -37.04 -12.51 -2.72
C ARG A 334 -38.21 -12.78 -1.81
N THR A 335 -37.99 -13.34 -0.64
CA THR A 335 -39.01 -13.70 0.32
C THR A 335 -38.67 -13.18 1.72
N LEU A 336 -39.70 -12.99 2.55
CA LEU A 336 -39.52 -12.63 3.95
C LEU A 336 -38.63 -13.65 4.69
N ARG A 337 -38.77 -14.94 4.39
CA ARG A 337 -37.97 -16.01 5.00
C ARG A 337 -36.50 -15.89 4.63
N ASP A 338 -36.17 -15.45 3.40
CA ASP A 338 -34.75 -15.20 3.02
C ASP A 338 -34.17 -14.10 3.88
N LEU A 339 -34.91 -13.00 4.09
CA LEU A 339 -34.50 -11.87 4.92
C LEU A 339 -34.37 -12.24 6.40
N GLU A 340 -35.29 -13.04 6.94
CA GLU A 340 -35.20 -13.57 8.31
C GLU A 340 -33.96 -14.47 8.50
N ASN A 341 -33.62 -15.31 7.52
CA ASN A 341 -32.42 -16.11 7.53
C ASN A 341 -31.16 -15.23 7.49
N LEU A 342 -31.15 -14.17 6.68
CA LEU A 342 -30.02 -13.21 6.65
C LEU A 342 -29.86 -12.48 7.98
N LEU A 343 -30.98 -12.14 8.63
CA LEU A 343 -30.96 -11.51 9.95
C LEU A 343 -30.33 -12.42 11.01
N LEU A 344 -30.69 -13.70 11.04
CA LEU A 344 -30.08 -14.68 11.95
C LEU A 344 -28.57 -14.88 11.70
N LYS A 345 -28.16 -14.84 10.42
CA LYS A 345 -26.74 -14.96 10.05
C LYS A 345 -25.94 -13.72 10.46
N ILE A 346 -26.47 -12.50 10.23
CA ILE A 346 -25.75 -11.27 10.55
C ILE A 346 -25.62 -11.06 12.06
N GLU A 347 -26.61 -11.53 12.85
CA GLU A 347 -26.57 -11.53 14.31
C GLU A 347 -25.39 -12.32 14.86
N ASN A 348 -25.01 -13.42 14.23
CA ASN A 348 -23.93 -14.31 14.66
C ASN A 348 -22.60 -14.08 13.92
N PHE A 349 -22.55 -13.10 13.04
CA PHE A 349 -21.39 -12.84 12.19
C PHE A 349 -20.24 -12.22 12.98
N LYS A 350 -19.10 -12.92 13.01
CA LYS A 350 -17.93 -12.55 13.81
C LYS A 350 -16.78 -12.04 12.96
N VAL A 351 -16.10 -11.03 13.45
CA VAL A 351 -14.97 -10.36 12.78
C VAL A 351 -13.75 -10.32 13.69
N LEU A 352 -12.58 -10.62 13.17
CA LEU A 352 -11.30 -10.54 13.88
C LEU A 352 -10.37 -9.54 13.19
N ASP A 353 -9.73 -8.69 13.97
CA ASP A 353 -8.52 -7.96 13.59
C ASP A 353 -7.34 -8.43 14.49
N PRO A 354 -6.40 -9.22 13.95
CA PRO A 354 -5.29 -9.76 14.74
C PRO A 354 -4.09 -8.81 14.89
N ALA A 355 -4.27 -7.52 14.57
CA ALA A 355 -3.32 -6.43 14.80
C ALA A 355 -4.10 -5.12 14.90
N CYS A 356 -5.08 -5.10 15.84
CA CYS A 356 -6.19 -4.13 15.79
C CYS A 356 -5.79 -2.69 16.13
N GLY A 357 -4.64 -2.46 16.77
CA GLY A 357 -4.27 -1.13 17.21
C GLY A 357 -5.40 -0.49 18.04
N SER A 358 -5.84 0.69 17.64
CA SER A 358 -6.97 1.42 18.27
C SER A 358 -8.37 0.91 17.88
N GLY A 359 -8.48 -0.17 17.09
CA GLY A 359 -9.75 -0.80 16.72
C GLY A 359 -10.45 -0.19 15.48
N ASN A 360 -9.78 0.62 14.69
CA ASN A 360 -10.40 1.35 13.57
C ASN A 360 -11.02 0.41 12.50
N PHE A 361 -10.39 -0.71 12.16
CA PHE A 361 -10.96 -1.69 11.22
C PHE A 361 -12.25 -2.30 11.79
N LEU A 362 -12.24 -2.67 13.06
CA LEU A 362 -13.41 -3.25 13.73
C LEU A 362 -14.54 -2.23 13.87
N TYR A 363 -14.21 -0.97 14.17
CA TYR A 363 -15.16 0.13 14.23
C TYR A 363 -15.89 0.33 12.89
N ILE A 364 -15.16 0.44 11.79
CA ILE A 364 -15.75 0.60 10.45
C ILE A 364 -16.55 -0.65 10.07
N ALA A 365 -16.01 -1.85 10.32
CA ALA A 365 -16.72 -3.11 10.06
C ALA A 365 -18.05 -3.17 10.84
N TYR A 366 -18.05 -2.83 12.13
CA TYR A 366 -19.26 -2.81 12.96
C TYR A 366 -20.32 -1.86 12.38
N ARG A 367 -19.93 -0.63 12.06
CA ARG A 367 -20.86 0.35 11.50
C ARG A 367 -21.46 -0.08 10.17
N GLU A 368 -20.65 -0.63 9.27
CA GLU A 368 -21.12 -1.13 7.99
C GLU A 368 -22.06 -2.33 8.17
N ILE A 369 -21.78 -3.24 9.10
CA ILE A 369 -22.67 -4.36 9.42
C ILE A 369 -23.99 -3.87 10.01
N LYS A 370 -23.99 -2.83 10.87
CA LYS A 370 -25.23 -2.21 11.37
C LYS A 370 -26.07 -1.57 10.26
N LYS A 371 -25.44 -0.96 9.26
CA LYS A 371 -26.15 -0.44 8.07
C LYS A 371 -26.77 -1.57 7.23
N LEU A 372 -26.06 -2.70 7.11
CA LEU A 372 -26.60 -3.88 6.44
C LEU A 372 -27.78 -4.49 7.20
N GLU A 373 -27.69 -4.56 8.53
CA GLU A 373 -28.80 -4.96 9.39
C GLU A 373 -30.02 -4.05 9.20
N ALA A 374 -29.83 -2.74 9.25
CA ALA A 374 -30.89 -1.76 8.98
C ALA A 374 -31.52 -1.94 7.57
N ARG A 375 -30.68 -2.25 6.56
CA ARG A 375 -31.15 -2.52 5.20
C ARG A 375 -31.99 -3.80 5.12
N ILE A 376 -31.66 -4.84 5.88
CA ILE A 376 -32.50 -6.04 5.97
C ILE A 376 -33.89 -5.69 6.54
N TYR A 377 -33.97 -4.91 7.61
CA TYR A 377 -35.24 -4.46 8.19
C TYR A 377 -36.03 -3.58 7.22
N GLU A 378 -35.42 -2.67 6.52
CA GLU A 378 -36.07 -1.84 5.51
C GLU A 378 -36.74 -2.75 4.45
N ARG A 379 -36.03 -3.74 3.94
CA ARG A 379 -36.53 -4.70 2.97
C ARG A 379 -37.61 -5.62 3.52
N MET A 380 -37.52 -6.00 4.81
CA MET A 380 -38.61 -6.75 5.46
C MET A 380 -39.88 -5.95 5.56
N GLY A 381 -39.80 -4.64 5.70
CA GLY A 381 -40.96 -3.72 5.68
C GLY A 381 -41.74 -3.72 4.38
N ASP A 382 -41.10 -4.08 3.25
CA ASP A 382 -41.75 -4.21 1.95
C ASP A 382 -42.75 -5.41 1.92
N TYR A 383 -42.61 -6.39 2.82
CA TYR A 383 -43.40 -7.63 2.89
C TYR A 383 -44.43 -7.67 4.04
N LYS A 384 -44.26 -6.88 5.06
CA LYS A 384 -45.17 -6.76 6.20
C LYS A 384 -45.54 -5.27 6.37
N SER A 385 -46.81 -4.96 6.59
CA SER A 385 -47.15 -3.66 7.15
C SER A 385 -46.67 -3.59 8.60
N ILE A 386 -45.42 -3.24 8.78
CA ILE A 386 -44.80 -3.00 10.08
C ILE A 386 -45.42 -1.70 10.61
N ASP A 387 -46.06 -1.77 11.76
CA ASP A 387 -46.50 -0.57 12.45
C ASP A 387 -45.29 0.32 12.70
N SER A 388 -45.32 1.51 12.10
CA SER A 388 -44.21 2.49 12.17
C SER A 388 -43.84 2.92 13.60
N SER A 389 -44.62 2.52 14.59
CA SER A 389 -44.37 2.74 16.01
C SER A 389 -43.38 1.74 16.63
N GLN A 390 -43.15 0.57 15.99
CA GLN A 390 -42.16 -0.38 16.46
C GLN A 390 -40.82 -0.20 15.72
N ARG A 391 -39.89 0.51 16.35
CA ARG A 391 -38.50 0.57 15.88
C ARG A 391 -37.84 -0.83 15.96
N PRO A 392 -37.10 -1.25 14.96
CA PRO A 392 -36.43 -2.54 15.00
C PRO A 392 -35.43 -2.60 16.18
N MET A 393 -35.41 -3.74 16.89
CA MET A 393 -34.33 -4.05 17.82
C MET A 393 -33.08 -4.44 17.03
N GLY A 394 -31.91 -3.84 17.34
CA GLY A 394 -30.66 -4.24 16.72
C GLY A 394 -30.08 -5.49 17.39
N PHE A 395 -29.75 -6.51 16.59
CA PHE A 395 -29.23 -7.79 17.09
C PHE A 395 -27.72 -7.90 17.02
N VAL A 396 -27.07 -7.17 16.08
CA VAL A 396 -25.61 -7.20 15.94
C VAL A 396 -24.94 -6.54 17.14
N SER A 397 -24.19 -7.36 17.90
CA SER A 397 -23.49 -6.93 19.13
C SER A 397 -22.01 -6.69 18.88
N THR A 398 -21.43 -5.76 19.63
CA THR A 398 -19.96 -5.56 19.70
C THR A 398 -19.22 -6.79 20.19
N ARG A 399 -19.89 -7.73 20.87
CA ARG A 399 -19.33 -9.03 21.29
C ARG A 399 -18.96 -9.97 20.14
N ASN A 400 -19.39 -9.65 18.92
CA ASN A 400 -19.01 -10.40 17.73
C ASN A 400 -17.68 -9.94 17.14
N PHE A 401 -17.04 -8.94 17.71
CA PHE A 401 -15.81 -8.34 17.23
C PHE A 401 -14.65 -8.67 18.15
N PHE A 402 -13.56 -9.15 17.55
CA PHE A 402 -12.40 -9.62 18.30
C PHE A 402 -11.15 -8.84 17.84
N GLY A 403 -10.36 -8.40 18.81
CA GLY A 403 -9.13 -7.66 18.56
C GLY A 403 -7.93 -8.26 19.30
N MET A 404 -6.79 -8.28 18.67
CA MET A 404 -5.52 -8.66 19.29
C MET A 404 -4.46 -7.62 18.99
N ASP A 405 -3.71 -7.23 20.02
CA ASP A 405 -2.54 -6.36 19.85
C ASP A 405 -1.52 -6.62 20.96
N ILE A 406 -0.25 -6.38 20.68
CA ILE A 406 0.83 -6.54 21.66
C ILE A 406 0.82 -5.39 22.69
N ASN A 407 0.24 -4.25 22.34
CA ASN A 407 0.22 -3.05 23.16
C ASN A 407 -1.04 -3.02 24.04
N PRO A 408 -0.91 -3.07 25.39
CA PRO A 408 -2.06 -3.03 26.30
C PRO A 408 -2.90 -1.76 26.14
N PHE A 409 -2.26 -0.62 25.89
CA PHE A 409 -2.97 0.65 25.73
C PHE A 409 -3.80 0.67 24.43
N ALA A 410 -3.29 0.08 23.34
CA ALA A 410 -4.05 -0.08 22.11
C ALA A 410 -5.33 -0.90 22.33
N ILE A 411 -5.24 -1.96 23.10
CA ILE A 411 -6.38 -2.82 23.43
C ILE A 411 -7.44 -2.07 24.23
N GLU A 412 -7.04 -1.32 25.26
CA GLU A 412 -7.99 -0.50 26.02
C GLU A 412 -8.67 0.56 25.13
N LEU A 413 -7.90 1.18 24.24
CA LEU A 413 -8.42 2.14 23.28
C LEU A 413 -9.39 1.47 22.28
N ALA A 414 -9.07 0.29 21.79
CA ALA A 414 -9.94 -0.46 20.89
C ALA A 414 -11.29 -0.82 21.53
N LYS A 415 -11.30 -1.22 22.80
CA LYS A 415 -12.53 -1.44 23.56
C LYS A 415 -13.39 -0.18 23.65
N VAL A 416 -12.78 0.97 24.00
CA VAL A 416 -13.46 2.28 24.02
C VAL A 416 -14.02 2.60 22.64
N THR A 417 -13.22 2.44 21.59
CA THR A 417 -13.65 2.68 20.21
C THR A 417 -14.89 1.84 19.82
N MET A 418 -14.94 0.58 20.22
CA MET A 418 -16.09 -0.30 19.95
C MET A 418 -17.33 0.08 20.78
N MET A 419 -17.15 0.49 22.03
CA MET A 419 -18.25 0.99 22.86
C MET A 419 -18.86 2.25 22.24
N LEU A 420 -18.02 3.15 21.75
CA LEU A 420 -18.48 4.36 21.06
C LEU A 420 -19.16 4.04 19.72
N ALA A 421 -18.64 3.05 18.98
CA ALA A 421 -19.26 2.57 17.74
C ALA A 421 -20.70 2.11 17.97
N HIS A 422 -20.93 1.36 19.05
CA HIS A 422 -22.26 0.87 19.43
C HIS A 422 -23.23 2.04 19.69
N LYS A 423 -22.84 2.99 20.53
CA LYS A 423 -23.67 4.16 20.83
C LYS A 423 -23.98 5.02 19.62
N LEU A 424 -22.96 5.30 18.80
CA LEU A 424 -23.15 6.10 17.58
C LEU A 424 -24.08 5.40 16.58
N ALA A 425 -23.98 4.08 16.44
CA ALA A 425 -24.86 3.32 15.54
C ALA A 425 -26.32 3.34 16.03
N ILE A 426 -26.58 3.25 17.33
CA ILE A 426 -27.92 3.38 17.91
C ILE A 426 -28.50 4.75 17.58
N ASP A 427 -27.74 5.81 17.78
CA ASP A 427 -28.20 7.19 17.55
C ASP A 427 -28.44 7.47 16.07
N GLU A 428 -27.53 7.06 15.19
CA GLU A 428 -27.62 7.28 13.73
C GLU A 428 -28.77 6.50 13.07
N LEU A 429 -28.99 5.26 13.49
CA LEU A 429 -29.99 4.38 12.90
C LEU A 429 -31.33 4.42 13.63
N HIS A 430 -31.48 5.23 14.67
CA HIS A 430 -32.67 5.34 15.52
C HIS A 430 -33.20 3.98 16.02
N ILE A 431 -32.27 3.07 16.35
CA ILE A 431 -32.59 1.73 16.85
C ILE A 431 -33.03 1.84 18.31
N GLN A 432 -34.11 1.13 18.68
CA GLN A 432 -34.48 0.95 20.10
C GLN A 432 -33.65 -0.17 20.70
N GLU A 433 -32.48 0.14 21.19
CA GLU A 433 -31.67 -0.75 22.00
C GLU A 433 -31.51 -0.12 23.39
N GLN A 434 -31.60 -0.93 24.46
CA GLN A 434 -31.31 -0.39 25.80
C GLN A 434 -29.83 0.03 25.80
N ALA A 435 -29.62 1.35 25.82
CA ALA A 435 -28.28 1.87 26.02
C ALA A 435 -27.91 1.57 27.49
N LEU A 436 -27.31 0.38 27.75
CA LEU A 436 -26.62 0.07 29.00
C LEU A 436 -26.97 -1.32 29.58
N PRO A 437 -26.01 -1.97 30.23
CA PRO A 437 -24.63 -1.56 30.43
C PRO A 437 -23.76 -1.75 29.18
N LEU A 438 -22.70 -0.94 29.06
CA LEU A 438 -21.68 -1.15 28.04
C LEU A 438 -21.18 -2.61 28.11
N ASP A 439 -21.09 -3.29 26.98
CA ASP A 439 -20.63 -4.67 26.93
C ASP A 439 -19.23 -4.80 27.53
N ASN A 440 -19.02 -5.80 28.39
CA ASN A 440 -17.67 -6.17 28.76
C ASN A 440 -16.98 -6.86 27.58
N LEU A 441 -15.97 -6.22 27.00
CA LEU A 441 -15.20 -6.70 25.85
C LEU A 441 -13.86 -7.34 26.24
N ASP A 442 -13.60 -7.59 27.53
CA ASP A 442 -12.31 -8.12 28.00
C ASP A 442 -12.02 -9.52 27.44
N ALA A 443 -13.03 -10.32 27.18
CA ALA A 443 -12.88 -11.63 26.53
C ALA A 443 -12.64 -11.54 25.03
N ASN A 444 -13.00 -10.41 24.42
CA ASN A 444 -12.93 -10.20 22.96
C ASN A 444 -11.63 -9.53 22.51
N PHE A 445 -11.04 -8.72 23.39
CA PHE A 445 -9.84 -7.96 23.12
C PHE A 445 -8.70 -8.46 23.99
N THR A 446 -7.66 -9.02 23.36
CA THR A 446 -6.57 -9.70 24.09
C THR A 446 -5.24 -9.03 23.82
N VAL A 447 -4.51 -8.75 24.94
CA VAL A 447 -3.13 -8.27 24.87
C VAL A 447 -2.20 -9.45 24.60
N GLY A 448 -1.29 -9.30 23.66
CA GLY A 448 -0.22 -10.26 23.40
C GLY A 448 0.15 -10.42 21.94
N ASP A 449 1.14 -11.23 21.71
CA ASP A 449 1.59 -11.57 20.35
C ASP A 449 0.49 -12.36 19.62
N ALA A 450 0.07 -11.88 18.47
CA ALA A 450 -0.96 -12.54 17.66
C ALA A 450 -0.42 -13.80 16.94
N LEU A 451 0.88 -13.93 16.76
CA LEU A 451 1.50 -15.05 16.04
C LEU A 451 1.95 -16.17 16.98
N LEU A 452 2.52 -15.82 18.11
CA LEU A 452 3.14 -16.79 19.05
C LEU A 452 2.47 -16.80 20.41
N ALA A 453 2.17 -17.99 20.90
CA ALA A 453 1.88 -18.24 22.31
C ALA A 453 3.17 -18.19 23.15
N GLU A 454 3.03 -18.14 24.47
CA GLU A 454 4.18 -18.09 25.40
C GLU A 454 5.10 -19.30 25.29
N ASP A 455 4.52 -20.47 25.00
CA ASP A 455 5.24 -21.73 24.77
C ASP A 455 5.97 -21.80 23.39
N GLY A 456 5.81 -20.77 22.56
CA GLY A 456 6.42 -20.70 21.23
C GLY A 456 5.66 -21.41 20.12
N THR A 457 4.47 -21.94 20.41
CA THR A 457 3.54 -22.46 19.39
C THR A 457 2.75 -21.33 18.72
N GLN A 458 1.99 -21.63 17.67
CA GLN A 458 1.08 -20.68 17.05
C GLN A 458 -0.01 -20.25 18.02
N ARG A 459 -0.20 -18.93 18.20
CA ARG A 459 -1.29 -18.39 19.02
C ARG A 459 -2.65 -18.84 18.49
N GLN A 460 -3.53 -19.29 19.39
CA GLN A 460 -4.91 -19.60 19.06
C GLN A 460 -5.71 -18.31 18.84
N TRP A 461 -6.42 -18.23 17.70
CA TRP A 461 -7.34 -17.14 17.38
C TRP A 461 -8.78 -17.57 17.65
N PRO A 462 -9.69 -16.64 17.97
CA PRO A 462 -11.10 -16.93 18.07
C PRO A 462 -11.68 -17.40 16.74
N LEU A 463 -12.65 -18.29 16.76
CA LEU A 463 -13.35 -18.73 15.54
C LEU A 463 -14.22 -17.60 15.03
N VAL A 464 -13.99 -17.20 13.78
CA VAL A 464 -14.63 -16.05 13.12
C VAL A 464 -14.94 -16.34 11.66
N GLU A 465 -15.91 -15.65 11.12
CA GLU A 465 -16.28 -15.72 9.70
C GLU A 465 -15.33 -14.92 8.83
N VAL A 466 -14.83 -13.76 9.33
CA VAL A 466 -14.01 -12.81 8.56
C VAL A 466 -12.82 -12.32 9.38
N ILE A 467 -11.69 -12.14 8.69
CA ILE A 467 -10.48 -11.51 9.23
C ILE A 467 -10.17 -10.25 8.42
N VAL A 468 -9.99 -9.13 9.09
CA VAL A 468 -9.59 -7.85 8.49
C VAL A 468 -8.45 -7.24 9.29
N GLY A 469 -7.60 -6.42 8.69
CA GLY A 469 -6.59 -5.73 9.46
C GLY A 469 -5.42 -5.19 8.67
N ASN A 470 -4.55 -4.49 9.40
CA ASN A 470 -3.32 -3.91 8.90
C ASN A 470 -2.11 -4.37 9.76
N PRO A 471 -1.55 -5.56 9.49
CA PRO A 471 -0.42 -6.10 10.23
C PRO A 471 0.81 -5.21 10.17
N PRO A 472 1.73 -5.28 11.16
CA PRO A 472 2.92 -4.43 11.22
C PRO A 472 3.88 -4.64 10.04
N PHE A 473 4.41 -3.52 9.48
CA PHE A 473 5.30 -3.49 8.33
C PHE A 473 6.77 -3.50 8.78
N LEU A 474 7.38 -4.66 8.80
CA LEU A 474 8.81 -4.81 9.07
C LEU A 474 9.45 -5.68 7.99
N GLY A 475 10.38 -5.11 7.22
CA GLY A 475 11.07 -5.83 6.15
C GLY A 475 12.01 -6.90 6.71
N ALA A 476 12.17 -7.99 5.98
CA ALA A 476 12.93 -9.19 6.37
C ALA A 476 14.32 -8.93 7.01
N LYS A 477 15.05 -7.93 6.51
CA LYS A 477 16.38 -7.56 7.00
C LYS A 477 16.38 -6.92 8.39
N LEU A 478 15.24 -6.32 8.78
CA LEU A 478 15.08 -5.63 10.06
C LEU A 478 14.47 -6.52 11.14
N LEU A 479 13.93 -7.69 10.79
CA LEU A 479 13.27 -8.60 11.74
C LEU A 479 14.22 -9.01 12.88
N LYS A 480 15.37 -9.58 12.55
CA LYS A 480 16.33 -10.04 13.56
C LYS A 480 16.93 -8.90 14.41
N PRO A 481 17.33 -7.75 13.85
CA PRO A 481 17.78 -6.60 14.64
C PRO A 481 16.73 -6.01 15.58
N LYS A 482 15.44 -6.02 15.19
CA LYS A 482 14.35 -5.39 15.97
C LYS A 482 13.66 -6.35 16.94
N LEU A 483 13.43 -7.59 16.53
CA LEU A 483 12.68 -8.58 17.34
C LEU A 483 13.58 -9.54 18.11
N GLY A 484 14.88 -9.55 17.82
CA GLY A 484 15.85 -10.45 18.46
C GLY A 484 15.95 -11.83 17.79
N SER A 485 17.08 -12.52 18.06
CA SER A 485 17.37 -13.81 17.43
C SER A 485 16.48 -14.95 17.96
N ASP A 486 16.11 -14.90 19.24
CA ASP A 486 15.35 -15.98 19.90
C ASP A 486 13.87 -15.92 19.50
N TYR A 487 13.29 -14.72 19.41
CA TYR A 487 11.97 -14.55 18.82
C TYR A 487 11.91 -15.08 17.39
N MET A 488 12.87 -14.71 16.57
CA MET A 488 12.93 -15.18 15.17
C MET A 488 13.11 -16.69 15.02
N LYS A 489 13.79 -17.34 15.96
CA LYS A 489 13.90 -18.81 15.97
C LYS A 489 12.55 -19.45 16.27
N ARG A 490 11.86 -18.98 17.32
CA ARG A 490 10.51 -19.46 17.68
C ARG A 490 9.51 -19.23 16.55
N LEU A 491 9.49 -18.03 15.98
CA LEU A 491 8.59 -17.67 14.88
C LEU A 491 8.79 -18.59 13.66
N ARG A 492 10.03 -18.82 13.25
CA ARG A 492 10.32 -19.72 12.12
C ARG A 492 10.03 -21.19 12.43
N SER A 493 10.15 -21.60 13.69
CA SER A 493 9.75 -22.94 14.11
C SER A 493 8.24 -23.14 14.07
N ALA A 494 7.49 -22.11 14.45
CA ALA A 494 6.01 -22.14 14.43
C ALA A 494 5.42 -22.01 13.01
N TYR A 495 6.15 -21.36 12.09
CA TYR A 495 5.73 -21.13 10.70
C TYR A 495 6.82 -21.58 9.70
N PRO A 496 7.14 -22.87 9.62
CA PRO A 496 8.23 -23.37 8.77
C PRO A 496 7.98 -23.16 7.27
N GLU A 497 6.74 -23.01 6.88
CA GLU A 497 6.30 -22.76 5.51
C GLU A 497 6.50 -21.31 5.05
N VAL A 498 6.81 -20.38 5.95
CA VAL A 498 7.13 -18.99 5.59
C VAL A 498 8.64 -18.85 5.40
N PRO A 499 9.12 -18.51 4.19
CA PRO A 499 10.54 -18.39 3.92
C PRO A 499 11.21 -17.33 4.80
N GLY A 500 12.44 -17.59 5.25
CA GLY A 500 13.17 -16.75 6.19
C GLY A 500 13.47 -15.32 5.72
N MET A 501 13.29 -15.02 4.44
CA MET A 501 13.44 -13.69 3.83
C MET A 501 12.10 -13.00 3.52
N ALA A 502 10.98 -13.51 4.05
CA ALA A 502 9.68 -12.88 3.96
C ALA A 502 9.56 -11.70 4.92
N ASP A 503 8.78 -10.68 4.53
CA ASP A 503 8.43 -9.54 5.39
C ASP A 503 7.51 -9.98 6.54
N PHE A 504 7.49 -9.23 7.64
CA PHE A 504 6.80 -9.64 8.86
C PHE A 504 5.29 -9.82 8.68
N CYS A 505 4.62 -8.92 7.97
CA CYS A 505 3.18 -9.00 7.71
C CYS A 505 2.74 -10.31 7.05
N VAL A 506 3.64 -10.99 6.32
CA VAL A 506 3.34 -12.26 5.63
C VAL A 506 2.89 -13.36 6.58
N TYR A 507 3.40 -13.36 7.82
CA TYR A 507 2.99 -14.34 8.83
C TYR A 507 1.50 -14.23 9.17
N TRP A 508 0.92 -13.00 9.17
CA TRP A 508 -0.53 -12.78 9.33
C TRP A 508 -1.32 -13.30 8.14
N PHE A 509 -0.86 -13.06 6.91
CA PHE A 509 -1.50 -13.64 5.71
C PHE A 509 -1.55 -15.15 5.78
N ARG A 510 -0.42 -15.78 6.13
CA ARG A 510 -0.32 -17.22 6.28
C ARG A 510 -1.22 -17.76 7.40
N ARG A 511 -1.20 -17.09 8.55
CA ARG A 511 -2.01 -17.46 9.71
C ARG A 511 -3.50 -17.30 9.45
N ALA A 512 -3.92 -16.22 8.80
CA ALA A 512 -5.30 -15.96 8.43
C ALA A 512 -5.84 -17.04 7.48
N GLU A 513 -5.09 -17.37 6.41
CA GLU A 513 -5.49 -18.43 5.48
C GLU A 513 -5.65 -19.79 6.20
N GLY A 514 -4.69 -20.14 7.06
CA GLY A 514 -4.76 -21.38 7.83
C GLY A 514 -5.91 -21.43 8.84
N HIS A 515 -6.32 -20.29 9.38
CA HIS A 515 -7.35 -20.19 10.41
C HIS A 515 -8.78 -20.10 9.86
N LEU A 516 -8.99 -19.43 8.73
CA LEU A 516 -10.32 -19.24 8.14
C LEU A 516 -11.03 -20.56 7.89
N PRO A 517 -12.35 -20.64 8.17
CA PRO A 517 -13.18 -21.75 7.71
C PRO A 517 -13.31 -21.74 6.17
N LEU A 518 -13.72 -22.85 5.60
CA LEU A 518 -14.02 -22.93 4.17
C LEU A 518 -15.33 -22.17 3.88
N CYS A 519 -15.34 -21.34 2.86
CA CYS A 519 -16.55 -20.71 2.34
C CYS A 519 -17.34 -21.76 1.53
N THR A 520 -18.61 -21.98 1.89
CA THR A 520 -19.52 -22.93 1.24
C THR A 520 -20.83 -22.25 0.87
N THR A 521 -21.71 -22.93 0.15
CA THR A 521 -23.05 -22.40 -0.17
C THR A 521 -23.87 -22.10 1.07
N ASP A 522 -23.72 -22.90 2.14
CA ASP A 522 -24.47 -22.73 3.40
C ASP A 522 -23.84 -21.69 4.32
N SER A 523 -22.51 -21.52 4.26
CA SER A 523 -21.73 -20.54 5.01
C SER A 523 -20.99 -19.58 4.07
N TRP A 524 -21.72 -18.98 3.15
CA TRP A 524 -21.19 -18.05 2.12
C TRP A 524 -20.62 -16.76 2.72
N GLU A 525 -21.03 -16.38 3.91
CA GLU A 525 -20.57 -15.24 4.69
C GLU A 525 -19.17 -15.47 5.29
N ALA A 526 -18.80 -16.72 5.49
CA ALA A 526 -17.55 -17.12 6.14
C ALA A 526 -16.39 -17.32 5.16
N GLY A 527 -15.18 -17.51 5.73
CA GLY A 527 -13.99 -17.84 4.95
C GLY A 527 -13.41 -16.67 4.18
N ARG A 528 -13.59 -15.44 4.63
CA ARG A 528 -13.12 -14.23 3.96
C ARG A 528 -12.05 -13.53 4.76
N ALA A 529 -11.05 -12.98 4.07
CA ALA A 529 -10.14 -12.06 4.70
C ALA A 529 -9.67 -10.94 3.76
N GLY A 530 -9.30 -9.82 4.38
CA GLY A 530 -8.66 -8.70 3.72
C GLY A 530 -7.56 -8.13 4.60
N LEU A 531 -6.34 -8.13 4.10
CA LEU A 531 -5.18 -7.65 4.83
C LEU A 531 -4.35 -6.68 4.01
N VAL A 532 -3.79 -5.71 4.70
CA VAL A 532 -2.81 -4.78 4.15
C VAL A 532 -1.41 -5.35 4.37
N GLY A 533 -0.56 -5.29 3.37
CA GLY A 533 0.83 -5.72 3.48
C GLY A 533 1.78 -4.78 2.78
N THR A 534 3.07 -4.97 2.98
CA THR A 534 4.07 -4.24 2.19
C THR A 534 3.90 -4.56 0.70
N GLN A 535 4.35 -3.66 -0.18
CA GLN A 535 4.35 -3.96 -1.63
C GLN A 535 5.10 -5.25 -2.00
N ASN A 536 5.91 -5.81 -1.10
CA ASN A 536 6.69 -7.03 -1.31
C ASN A 536 5.85 -8.30 -1.15
N ILE A 537 4.64 -8.26 -0.58
CA ILE A 537 3.81 -9.47 -0.40
C ILE A 537 3.54 -10.20 -1.72
N ARG A 538 3.58 -9.48 -2.85
CA ARG A 538 3.39 -10.00 -4.21
C ARG A 538 4.68 -10.51 -4.86
N ASN A 539 5.83 -10.43 -4.17
CA ASN A 539 7.14 -10.71 -4.74
C ASN A 539 7.95 -11.73 -3.91
N ASN A 540 8.76 -12.53 -4.58
CA ASN A 540 9.81 -13.36 -3.99
C ASN A 540 9.34 -14.18 -2.75
N ALA A 541 10.18 -14.25 -1.72
CA ALA A 541 9.93 -15.00 -0.49
C ALA A 541 8.63 -14.60 0.24
N SER A 542 8.27 -13.33 0.22
CA SER A 542 7.03 -12.84 0.83
C SER A 542 5.79 -13.38 0.11
N ARG A 543 5.82 -13.45 -1.22
CA ARG A 543 4.73 -14.03 -2.00
C ARG A 543 4.56 -15.53 -1.73
N VAL A 544 5.68 -16.28 -1.73
CA VAL A 544 5.67 -17.72 -1.46
C VAL A 544 5.09 -18.04 -0.09
N GLY A 545 5.47 -17.27 0.94
CA GLY A 545 4.96 -17.48 2.30
C GLY A 545 3.50 -17.10 2.52
N GLY A 546 2.94 -16.19 1.69
CA GLY A 546 1.62 -15.61 1.85
C GLY A 546 0.68 -15.89 0.67
N LEU A 547 0.77 -15.08 -0.39
CA LEU A 547 -0.21 -15.07 -1.48
C LEU A 547 -0.24 -16.35 -2.31
N ASP A 548 0.88 -17.06 -2.51
CA ASP A 548 0.90 -18.35 -3.18
C ASP A 548 0.07 -19.39 -2.40
N ALA A 549 0.18 -19.40 -1.07
CA ALA A 549 -0.62 -20.28 -0.22
C ALA A 549 -2.12 -19.94 -0.29
N ILE A 550 -2.46 -18.64 -0.30
CA ILE A 550 -3.83 -18.17 -0.47
C ILE A 550 -4.41 -18.61 -1.81
N CYS A 551 -3.67 -18.45 -2.91
CA CYS A 551 -4.13 -18.86 -4.24
C CYS A 551 -4.23 -20.38 -4.41
N ALA A 552 -3.53 -21.17 -3.57
CA ALA A 552 -3.62 -22.64 -3.59
C ALA A 552 -4.92 -23.17 -2.97
N SER A 553 -5.49 -22.49 -1.98
CA SER A 553 -6.69 -22.92 -1.23
C SER A 553 -7.88 -21.98 -1.37
N GLY A 554 -7.66 -20.78 -1.89
CA GLY A 554 -8.65 -19.72 -1.98
C GLY A 554 -8.56 -18.93 -3.29
N THR A 555 -9.34 -17.88 -3.35
CA THR A 555 -9.46 -17.01 -4.51
C THR A 555 -9.37 -15.55 -4.10
N ILE A 556 -8.44 -14.79 -4.71
CA ILE A 556 -8.36 -13.32 -4.51
C ILE A 556 -9.47 -12.68 -5.33
N VAL A 557 -10.35 -11.93 -4.67
CA VAL A 557 -11.55 -11.32 -5.28
C VAL A 557 -11.35 -9.85 -5.61
N GLU A 558 -10.55 -9.16 -4.80
CA GLU A 558 -10.17 -7.77 -5.07
C GLU A 558 -8.76 -7.51 -4.54
N ALA A 559 -7.95 -6.79 -5.31
CA ALA A 559 -6.59 -6.47 -4.91
C ALA A 559 -6.17 -5.07 -5.33
N ILE A 560 -5.25 -4.49 -4.56
CA ILE A 560 -4.52 -3.27 -4.93
C ILE A 560 -3.05 -3.67 -5.05
N ASP A 561 -2.50 -3.50 -6.25
CA ASP A 561 -1.13 -3.94 -6.55
C ASP A 561 -0.09 -3.10 -5.81
N ASN A 562 -0.29 -1.78 -5.79
CA ASN A 562 0.63 -0.85 -5.12
C ASN A 562 -0.03 0.52 -4.93
N GLN A 563 -0.02 1.03 -3.70
CA GLN A 563 -0.40 2.41 -3.40
C GLN A 563 0.50 2.97 -2.29
N PRO A 564 0.73 4.30 -2.21
CA PRO A 564 1.24 4.93 -1.00
C PRO A 564 0.23 4.76 0.14
N TRP A 565 0.73 4.57 1.35
CA TRP A 565 -0.12 4.44 2.52
C TRP A 565 -0.41 5.80 3.16
N SER A 566 -1.65 6.01 3.60
CA SER A 566 -2.08 7.26 4.26
C SER A 566 -1.23 7.51 5.52
N GLY A 567 -0.70 8.72 5.65
CA GLY A 567 0.09 9.16 6.82
C GLY A 567 1.62 9.05 6.68
N GLU A 568 2.17 8.26 5.75
CA GLU A 568 3.62 8.19 5.53
C GLU A 568 4.01 8.33 4.05
N ALA A 569 4.74 9.39 3.72
CA ALA A 569 5.15 9.73 2.35
C ALA A 569 6.02 8.67 1.64
N ASN A 570 6.55 7.67 2.35
CA ASN A 570 7.53 6.71 1.83
C ASN A 570 7.12 5.23 1.97
N VAL A 571 5.96 4.91 2.54
CA VAL A 571 5.49 3.53 2.68
C VAL A 571 4.53 3.19 1.55
N HIS A 572 4.86 2.13 0.81
CA HIS A 572 4.03 1.56 -0.24
C HIS A 572 3.45 0.22 0.19
N VAL A 573 2.15 0.06 0.02
CA VAL A 573 1.42 -1.14 0.40
C VAL A 573 0.74 -1.80 -0.79
N SER A 574 0.48 -3.09 -0.63
CA SER A 574 -0.47 -3.86 -1.43
C SER A 574 -1.59 -4.36 -0.52
N ILE A 575 -2.79 -4.49 -1.06
CA ILE A 575 -3.96 -5.01 -0.33
C ILE A 575 -4.46 -6.23 -1.09
N ALA A 576 -4.72 -7.32 -0.35
CA ALA A 576 -5.36 -8.49 -0.92
C ALA A 576 -6.60 -8.85 -0.10
N ASN A 577 -7.72 -8.99 -0.82
CA ASN A 577 -8.99 -9.48 -0.28
C ASN A 577 -9.31 -10.81 -0.95
N TRP A 578 -9.50 -11.84 -0.16
CA TRP A 578 -9.72 -13.20 -0.66
C TRP A 578 -10.82 -13.95 0.05
N VAL A 579 -11.25 -15.02 -0.58
CA VAL A 579 -12.21 -15.99 -0.06
C VAL A 579 -11.55 -17.36 -0.09
N LYS A 580 -11.64 -18.10 1.00
CA LYS A 580 -11.13 -19.48 1.10
C LYS A 580 -12.08 -20.44 0.42
N THR A 581 -12.06 -20.40 -0.89
CA THR A 581 -12.80 -21.29 -1.78
C THR A 581 -12.20 -21.26 -3.18
N GLN A 582 -12.35 -22.38 -3.91
CA GLN A 582 -12.06 -22.46 -5.34
C GLN A 582 -13.33 -22.62 -6.17
N ASP A 583 -14.51 -22.62 -5.52
CA ASP A 583 -15.78 -22.72 -6.20
C ASP A 583 -16.15 -21.36 -6.83
N ASP A 584 -16.15 -21.30 -8.16
CA ASP A 584 -16.48 -20.11 -8.94
C ASP A 584 -17.91 -19.58 -8.73
N ILE A 585 -18.81 -20.41 -8.16
CA ILE A 585 -20.18 -20.00 -7.83
C ILE A 585 -20.19 -19.05 -6.61
N LEU A 586 -19.23 -19.21 -5.70
CA LEU A 586 -19.12 -18.47 -4.44
C LEU A 586 -18.29 -17.19 -4.55
N VAL A 587 -17.67 -16.96 -5.70
CA VAL A 587 -16.82 -15.77 -5.93
C VAL A 587 -17.40 -14.90 -7.05
N PRO A 588 -17.14 -13.58 -7.03
CA PRO A 588 -17.56 -12.69 -8.12
C PRO A 588 -16.95 -13.11 -9.45
N LYS A 589 -17.75 -13.13 -10.53
CA LYS A 589 -17.26 -13.43 -11.89
C LYS A 589 -16.25 -12.40 -12.38
N ALA A 590 -16.47 -11.14 -12.07
CA ALA A 590 -15.56 -10.05 -12.32
C ALA A 590 -14.86 -9.67 -11.01
N ARG A 591 -13.54 -9.81 -10.98
CA ARG A 591 -12.68 -9.44 -9.85
C ARG A 591 -12.09 -8.06 -10.09
N LYS A 592 -11.87 -7.28 -9.04
CA LYS A 592 -11.41 -5.91 -9.15
C LYS A 592 -9.90 -5.85 -8.87
N LEU A 593 -9.14 -5.41 -9.87
CA LEU A 593 -7.71 -5.16 -9.73
C LEU A 593 -7.44 -3.67 -9.85
N TRP A 594 -6.90 -3.08 -8.78
CA TRP A 594 -6.52 -1.68 -8.70
C TRP A 594 -5.02 -1.55 -8.89
N PHE A 595 -4.61 -0.61 -9.73
CA PHE A 595 -3.21 -0.36 -10.02
C PHE A 595 -2.91 1.13 -10.09
N LYS A 596 -1.66 1.46 -9.74
CA LYS A 596 -1.17 2.83 -9.75
C LYS A 596 -0.95 3.33 -11.16
N ILE A 597 -1.49 4.51 -11.46
CA ILE A 597 -1.19 5.24 -12.69
C ILE A 597 -0.41 6.52 -12.37
N ALA A 598 0.35 7.01 -13.38
CA ALA A 598 0.95 8.33 -13.29
C ALA A 598 -0.16 9.38 -13.27
N SER A 599 -0.19 10.23 -12.25
CA SER A 599 -1.12 11.36 -12.20
C SER A 599 -0.85 12.26 -13.41
N ILE A 600 -1.89 12.51 -14.20
CA ILE A 600 -1.87 13.57 -15.23
C ILE A 600 -2.09 14.87 -14.46
N SER A 601 -1.00 15.40 -13.87
CA SER A 601 -1.07 16.68 -13.18
C SER A 601 -1.37 17.78 -14.21
N SER A 602 -2.61 18.26 -14.22
CA SER A 602 -2.94 19.56 -14.78
C SER A 602 -2.09 20.59 -14.02
N GLY A 603 -1.19 21.27 -14.72
CA GLY A 603 -0.10 22.12 -14.24
C GLY A 603 -0.46 23.24 -13.27
N ARG A 604 -0.85 22.93 -12.06
CA ARG A 604 -0.97 23.88 -10.93
C ARG A 604 -0.09 23.43 -9.76
N LYS A 605 1.07 24.05 -9.68
CA LYS A 605 1.87 24.01 -8.45
C LYS A 605 1.09 24.73 -7.35
N ALA A 606 0.63 23.98 -6.36
CA ALA A 606 0.18 24.55 -5.09
C ALA A 606 1.37 25.25 -4.42
N ARG A 607 1.34 26.58 -4.36
CA ARG A 607 2.27 27.37 -3.54
C ARG A 607 1.84 27.22 -2.09
N GLY A 608 2.63 26.52 -1.29
CA GLY A 608 2.51 26.66 0.15
C GLY A 608 2.71 25.45 1.06
N SER A 609 3.18 24.28 0.61
CA SER A 609 3.67 23.28 1.55
C SER A 609 4.96 22.65 1.04
N GLY A 610 5.98 22.65 1.87
CA GLY A 610 7.36 22.26 1.54
C GLY A 610 7.60 20.76 1.31
N HIS A 611 6.57 19.96 1.05
CA HIS A 611 6.71 18.56 0.64
C HIS A 611 5.71 18.28 -0.48
N ALA A 612 6.20 18.37 -1.70
CA ALA A 612 5.44 17.88 -2.87
C ALA A 612 5.37 16.34 -2.79
N SER A 613 4.32 15.81 -2.18
CA SER A 613 3.92 14.43 -2.43
C SER A 613 3.57 14.34 -3.92
N LYS A 614 4.25 13.47 -4.66
CA LYS A 614 3.83 13.14 -6.03
C LYS A 614 2.43 12.56 -5.93
N GLU A 615 1.41 13.33 -6.27
CA GLU A 615 0.05 12.82 -6.40
C GLU A 615 0.07 11.64 -7.36
N PHE A 616 -0.40 10.50 -6.91
CA PHE A 616 -0.63 9.32 -7.73
C PHE A 616 -2.13 9.11 -7.77
N ASP A 617 -2.59 8.44 -8.82
CA ASP A 617 -3.97 8.04 -8.96
C ASP A 617 -4.07 6.52 -9.07
N LEU A 618 -5.19 5.96 -8.68
CA LEU A 618 -5.51 4.55 -8.85
C LEU A 618 -6.49 4.42 -10.02
N ASP A 619 -6.25 3.43 -10.86
CA ASP A 619 -7.21 2.98 -11.85
C ASP A 619 -7.66 1.56 -11.51
N MET A 620 -8.86 1.16 -11.94
CA MET A 620 -9.46 -0.12 -11.63
C MET A 620 -9.80 -0.86 -12.91
N ARG A 621 -9.41 -2.13 -12.97
CA ARG A 621 -9.74 -3.03 -14.05
C ARG A 621 -10.54 -4.23 -13.51
N GLU A 622 -11.61 -4.57 -14.20
CA GLU A 622 -12.31 -5.83 -13.99
C GLU A 622 -11.57 -6.95 -14.73
N VAL A 623 -11.23 -8.01 -14.02
CA VAL A 623 -10.46 -9.13 -14.53
C VAL A 623 -11.15 -10.45 -14.16
N SER A 624 -10.89 -11.50 -14.93
CA SER A 624 -11.44 -12.84 -14.63
C SER A 624 -10.68 -13.57 -13.54
N HIS A 625 -9.41 -13.21 -13.32
CA HIS A 625 -8.52 -13.85 -12.36
C HIS A 625 -7.51 -12.84 -11.80
N ILE A 626 -7.16 -12.99 -10.51
CA ILE A 626 -6.06 -12.29 -9.87
C ILE A 626 -5.12 -13.34 -9.29
N ASN A 627 -3.87 -13.35 -9.74
CA ASN A 627 -2.85 -14.30 -9.29
C ASN A 627 -2.11 -13.79 -8.03
N ALA A 628 -1.21 -14.61 -7.50
CA ALA A 628 -0.41 -14.29 -6.31
C ALA A 628 0.57 -13.10 -6.49
N SER A 629 0.80 -12.64 -7.71
CA SER A 629 1.55 -11.41 -7.98
C SER A 629 0.66 -10.16 -7.95
N LEU A 630 -0.63 -10.30 -7.57
CA LEU A 630 -1.68 -9.29 -7.65
C LEU A 630 -1.78 -8.69 -9.06
N SER A 631 -1.88 -9.56 -10.05
CA SER A 631 -1.93 -9.24 -11.48
C SER A 631 -2.94 -10.13 -12.20
N ASP A 632 -3.46 -9.64 -13.32
CA ASP A 632 -4.30 -10.38 -14.27
C ASP A 632 -3.47 -11.13 -15.34
N LYS A 633 -2.15 -10.90 -15.36
CA LYS A 633 -1.22 -11.54 -16.30
C LYS A 633 -0.84 -12.94 -15.84
N VAL A 634 -0.29 -13.72 -16.79
CA VAL A 634 0.23 -15.05 -16.49
C VAL A 634 1.23 -15.01 -15.33
N ASP A 635 1.03 -15.85 -14.33
CA ASP A 635 1.88 -15.90 -13.15
C ASP A 635 3.18 -16.68 -13.46
N VAL A 636 4.20 -15.96 -13.88
CA VAL A 636 5.54 -16.52 -14.08
C VAL A 636 6.28 -16.83 -12.78
N GLY A 637 5.67 -16.60 -11.63
CA GLY A 637 6.26 -16.94 -10.33
C GLY A 637 6.51 -18.44 -10.17
N ALA A 638 5.70 -19.27 -10.81
CA ALA A 638 5.86 -20.71 -10.87
C ALA A 638 7.05 -21.18 -11.75
N ALA A 639 7.74 -20.26 -12.44
CA ALA A 639 8.87 -20.65 -13.29
C ALA A 639 10.04 -21.22 -12.48
N PHE A 640 10.51 -22.36 -12.91
CA PHE A 640 11.61 -23.11 -12.31
C PHE A 640 12.97 -22.53 -12.70
N THR A 641 13.94 -22.64 -11.78
CA THR A 641 15.36 -22.47 -12.14
C THR A 641 15.79 -23.62 -13.05
N LEU A 642 16.39 -23.27 -14.18
CA LEU A 642 16.88 -24.23 -15.16
C LEU A 642 18.38 -24.47 -14.94
N GLU A 643 18.78 -25.71 -14.65
CA GLU A 643 20.18 -26.03 -14.34
C GLU A 643 21.11 -25.70 -15.51
N CYS A 644 20.63 -25.81 -16.74
CA CYS A 644 21.39 -25.45 -17.95
C CYS A 644 21.70 -23.94 -18.04
N ASN A 645 21.01 -23.08 -17.28
CA ASN A 645 21.30 -21.66 -17.22
C ASN A 645 22.28 -21.32 -16.09
N VAL A 646 22.37 -22.18 -15.07
CA VAL A 646 23.19 -21.97 -13.87
C VAL A 646 24.59 -22.55 -14.03
N THR A 647 24.69 -23.71 -14.69
CA THR A 647 25.95 -24.45 -14.87
C THR A 647 26.22 -24.73 -16.33
N PRO A 648 27.29 -24.13 -16.92
CA PRO A 648 28.20 -23.12 -16.33
C PRO A 648 27.52 -21.77 -16.10
N SER A 649 28.07 -20.94 -15.19
CA SER A 649 27.53 -19.59 -14.98
C SER A 649 27.77 -18.70 -16.19
N PHE A 650 26.69 -18.13 -16.75
CA PHE A 650 26.77 -17.19 -17.88
C PHE A 650 26.61 -15.73 -17.44
N THR A 651 26.12 -15.48 -16.22
CA THR A 651 25.79 -14.14 -15.76
C THR A 651 26.36 -13.85 -14.38
N PHE A 652 26.87 -12.63 -14.22
CA PHE A 652 27.59 -12.20 -13.03
C PHE A 652 27.21 -10.77 -12.65
N GLN A 653 27.32 -10.47 -11.35
CA GLN A 653 27.42 -9.08 -10.90
C GLN A 653 28.84 -8.59 -11.12
N GLY A 654 29.02 -7.39 -11.64
CA GLY A 654 30.34 -6.79 -11.79
C GLY A 654 31.12 -6.60 -10.48
N ILE A 655 32.34 -6.11 -10.59
CA ILE A 655 33.30 -5.96 -9.50
C ILE A 655 32.84 -4.92 -8.49
N THR A 656 32.90 -5.26 -7.21
CA THR A 656 32.70 -4.32 -6.09
C THR A 656 34.04 -3.95 -5.48
N PRO A 657 34.57 -2.75 -5.74
CA PRO A 657 35.86 -2.35 -5.20
C PRO A 657 35.89 -2.28 -3.67
N GLY A 658 34.80 -1.81 -3.09
CA GLY A 658 34.62 -1.70 -1.63
C GLY A 658 35.29 -0.49 -0.98
N HIS A 659 36.11 0.25 -1.73
CA HIS A 659 36.66 1.56 -1.35
C HIS A 659 36.99 2.38 -2.60
N ALA A 660 36.72 3.69 -2.53
CA ALA A 660 36.92 4.60 -3.66
C ALA A 660 38.37 4.66 -4.16
N ALA A 661 39.33 4.47 -3.28
CA ALA A 661 40.75 4.50 -3.64
C ALA A 661 41.20 3.39 -4.63
N PHE A 662 40.41 2.36 -4.83
CA PHE A 662 40.68 1.35 -5.88
C PHE A 662 40.26 1.82 -7.29
N VAL A 663 39.46 2.90 -7.40
CA VAL A 663 38.98 3.43 -8.67
C VAL A 663 39.59 4.80 -8.92
N LEU A 664 40.47 4.90 -9.88
CA LEU A 664 41.30 6.07 -10.13
C LEU A 664 40.95 6.73 -11.46
N PRO A 665 40.86 8.06 -11.51
CA PRO A 665 40.81 8.80 -12.77
C PRO A 665 42.21 8.75 -13.45
N LYS A 666 42.29 8.98 -14.76
CA LYS A 666 43.53 8.90 -15.55
C LYS A 666 44.65 9.77 -14.98
N GLY A 667 44.31 10.95 -14.46
CA GLY A 667 45.32 11.88 -13.90
C GLY A 667 46.00 11.38 -12.63
N GLU A 668 45.26 10.68 -11.76
CA GLU A 668 45.81 10.14 -10.52
C GLU A 668 46.65 8.85 -10.74
N LEU A 669 46.33 8.07 -11.78
CA LEU A 669 47.06 6.87 -12.11
C LEU A 669 48.55 7.16 -12.35
N SER A 670 48.86 8.25 -13.02
CA SER A 670 50.26 8.68 -13.29
C SER A 670 51.03 9.05 -12.01
N SER A 671 50.34 9.60 -11.00
CA SER A 671 50.91 10.02 -9.72
C SER A 671 51.30 8.83 -8.84
N ILE A 672 50.60 7.71 -8.98
CA ILE A 672 50.87 6.49 -8.18
C ILE A 672 51.94 5.63 -8.85
N SER A 673 52.25 5.87 -10.14
CA SER A 673 53.13 5.03 -10.95
C SER A 673 52.85 3.54 -10.77
N ALA A 674 51.58 3.18 -10.81
CA ALA A 674 51.14 1.79 -10.66
C ALA A 674 51.60 0.95 -11.87
N GLU A 675 52.01 -0.25 -11.59
CA GLU A 675 52.43 -1.22 -12.59
C GLU A 675 51.28 -1.61 -13.51
N PRO A 676 51.47 -1.65 -14.85
CA PRO A 676 50.37 -1.88 -15.80
C PRO A 676 49.58 -3.17 -15.55
N GLU A 677 50.19 -4.19 -14.98
CA GLU A 677 49.50 -5.47 -14.66
C GLU A 677 48.49 -5.40 -13.52
N LEU A 678 48.52 -4.34 -12.69
CA LEU A 678 47.52 -4.07 -11.65
C LEU A 678 46.40 -3.18 -12.11
N VAL A 679 46.49 -2.62 -13.30
CA VAL A 679 45.60 -1.55 -13.75
C VAL A 679 44.75 -2.02 -14.93
N SER A 680 43.44 -1.91 -14.80
CA SER A 680 42.48 -2.26 -15.84
C SER A 680 41.51 -1.10 -16.07
N SER A 681 41.07 -0.90 -17.30
CA SER A 681 39.94 0.01 -17.58
C SER A 681 38.72 -0.44 -16.81
N TYR A 682 38.01 0.50 -16.18
CA TYR A 682 36.85 0.20 -15.31
C TYR A 682 35.61 0.97 -15.77
N LEU A 683 34.49 0.26 -15.89
CA LEU A 683 33.25 0.78 -16.44
C LEU A 683 32.12 0.71 -15.41
N VAL A 684 31.36 1.81 -15.25
CA VAL A 684 30.18 1.87 -14.38
C VAL A 684 28.88 2.06 -15.20
N GLY A 685 27.75 1.72 -14.61
CA GLY A 685 26.47 1.68 -15.31
C GLY A 685 26.05 3.00 -15.95
N ASP A 686 26.31 4.12 -15.32
CA ASP A 686 25.98 5.45 -15.86
C ASP A 686 26.75 5.81 -17.13
N GLU A 687 27.99 5.33 -17.29
CA GLU A 687 28.80 5.59 -18.49
C GLU A 687 28.21 4.92 -19.73
N ILE A 688 27.65 3.73 -19.59
CA ILE A 688 26.96 3.03 -20.68
C ILE A 688 25.68 3.77 -21.07
N LEU A 689 24.91 4.18 -20.08
CA LEU A 689 23.59 4.80 -20.32
C LEU A 689 23.70 6.24 -20.81
N SER A 690 24.75 6.97 -20.41
CA SER A 690 25.02 8.34 -20.86
C SER A 690 25.83 8.43 -22.16
N GLY A 691 26.54 7.36 -22.51
CA GLY A 691 27.48 7.35 -23.64
C GLY A 691 28.78 8.13 -23.38
N VAL A 692 28.99 8.59 -22.15
CA VAL A 692 30.18 9.39 -21.75
C VAL A 692 31.13 8.53 -20.93
N SER A 693 32.30 8.23 -21.50
CA SER A 693 33.37 7.52 -20.77
C SER A 693 34.21 8.49 -19.93
N ASN A 694 34.17 8.30 -18.63
CA ASN A 694 35.00 9.06 -17.69
C ASN A 694 36.44 8.52 -17.55
N ARG A 695 36.83 7.51 -18.34
CA ARG A 695 38.12 6.84 -18.38
C ARG A 695 38.67 6.56 -16.96
N ARG A 696 37.97 5.73 -16.23
CA ARG A 696 38.37 5.25 -14.90
C ARG A 696 39.19 4.00 -15.00
N PHE A 697 40.07 3.81 -14.02
CA PHE A 697 40.92 2.63 -13.93
C PHE A 697 40.75 1.97 -12.58
N LEU A 698 40.73 0.64 -12.58
CA LEU A 698 40.67 -0.18 -11.40
C LEU A 698 42.09 -0.65 -11.02
N LEU A 699 42.45 -0.38 -9.79
CA LEU A 699 43.68 -0.95 -9.20
C LEU A 699 43.32 -2.26 -8.52
N ASN A 700 43.81 -3.38 -9.05
CA ASN A 700 43.40 -4.71 -8.64
C ASN A 700 44.63 -5.62 -8.37
N PHE A 701 44.85 -5.96 -7.14
CA PHE A 701 45.89 -6.91 -6.73
C PHE A 701 45.51 -8.39 -7.00
N GLY A 702 44.30 -8.65 -7.45
CA GLY A 702 43.78 -10.02 -7.72
C GLY A 702 43.71 -10.86 -6.44
N GLN A 703 44.15 -12.12 -6.54
CA GLN A 703 44.19 -13.07 -5.43
C GLN A 703 45.56 -13.08 -4.74
N ARG A 704 46.48 -12.17 -5.07
CA ARG A 704 47.85 -12.08 -4.53
C ARG A 704 47.80 -11.99 -3.00
N ASP A 705 48.69 -12.72 -2.34
CA ASP A 705 48.88 -12.58 -0.90
C ASP A 705 49.60 -11.27 -0.56
N VAL A 706 49.80 -11.00 0.73
CA VAL A 706 50.44 -9.75 1.18
C VAL A 706 51.88 -9.61 0.73
N LEU A 707 52.64 -10.70 0.63
CA LEU A 707 54.03 -10.70 0.21
C LEU A 707 54.14 -10.44 -1.30
N GLU A 708 53.30 -11.08 -2.08
CA GLU A 708 53.18 -10.84 -3.51
C GLU A 708 52.70 -9.42 -3.81
N ALA A 709 51.72 -8.90 -3.07
CA ALA A 709 51.23 -7.55 -3.22
C ALA A 709 52.30 -6.48 -2.89
N ARG A 710 53.19 -6.76 -1.94
CA ARG A 710 54.33 -5.89 -1.61
C ARG A 710 55.38 -5.77 -2.72
N ARG A 711 55.39 -6.68 -3.70
CA ARG A 711 56.26 -6.55 -4.89
C ARG A 711 55.90 -5.31 -5.73
N PHE A 712 54.77 -4.71 -5.48
CA PHE A 712 54.29 -3.46 -6.11
C PHE A 712 54.30 -2.31 -5.09
N PRO A 713 55.45 -1.79 -4.67
CA PRO A 713 55.57 -0.98 -3.47
C PRO A 713 54.83 0.33 -3.51
N LYS A 714 54.68 0.98 -4.68
CA LYS A 714 54.00 2.26 -4.82
C LYS A 714 52.48 2.09 -4.75
N ALA A 715 51.95 1.14 -5.49
CA ALA A 715 50.53 0.81 -5.47
C ALA A 715 50.12 0.28 -4.09
N PHE A 716 50.93 -0.58 -3.48
CA PHE A 716 50.66 -1.11 -2.14
C PHE A 716 50.63 -0.02 -1.07
N ALA A 717 51.66 0.89 -1.06
CA ALA A 717 51.71 1.99 -0.13
C ALA A 717 50.49 2.94 -0.29
N TYR A 718 50.04 3.20 -1.52
CA TYR A 718 48.84 4.00 -1.79
C TYR A 718 47.58 3.36 -1.19
N VAL A 719 47.35 2.07 -1.43
CA VAL A 719 46.20 1.35 -0.89
C VAL A 719 46.30 1.22 0.63
N GLN A 720 47.50 0.97 1.19
CA GLN A 720 47.71 0.93 2.63
C GLN A 720 47.29 2.24 3.31
N LYS A 721 47.70 3.38 2.75
CA LYS A 721 47.38 4.70 3.28
C LYS A 721 45.89 5.01 3.24
N ASN A 722 45.20 4.65 2.15
CA ASN A 722 43.82 5.10 1.89
C ASN A 722 42.76 4.08 2.29
N VAL A 723 43.04 2.76 2.21
CA VAL A 723 42.04 1.70 2.41
C VAL A 723 42.10 1.09 3.80
N LEU A 724 43.30 0.81 4.33
CA LEU A 724 43.46 0.13 5.61
C LEU A 724 42.77 0.84 6.78
N PRO A 725 42.86 2.18 6.96
CA PRO A 725 42.20 2.88 8.05
C PRO A 725 40.67 2.77 7.96
N ALA A 726 40.12 2.82 6.75
CA ALA A 726 38.70 2.67 6.53
C ALA A 726 38.18 1.27 6.85
N ARG A 727 39.00 0.23 6.52
CA ARG A 727 38.67 -1.17 6.86
C ARG A 727 38.77 -1.43 8.36
N GLN A 728 39.73 -0.81 9.05
CA GLN A 728 39.87 -0.88 10.51
C GLN A 728 38.64 -0.27 11.18
N LYS A 729 38.28 0.94 10.78
CA LYS A 729 37.09 1.65 11.29
C LYS A 729 35.82 0.84 11.08
N ALA A 730 35.58 0.32 9.87
CA ALA A 730 34.42 -0.50 9.55
C ALA A 730 34.38 -1.82 10.37
N ALA A 731 35.52 -2.39 10.69
CA ALA A 731 35.61 -3.57 11.55
C ALA A 731 35.28 -3.25 13.01
N GLU A 732 35.64 -2.07 13.51
CA GLU A 732 35.32 -1.60 14.86
C GLU A 732 33.83 -1.26 15.00
N GLU A 733 33.28 -0.53 14.07
CA GLU A 733 31.86 -0.16 14.02
C GLU A 733 30.96 -1.38 13.75
N GLY A 734 31.48 -2.40 13.09
CA GLY A 734 30.75 -3.62 12.71
C GLY A 734 30.85 -4.76 13.73
N LYS A 735 31.17 -4.49 15.00
CA LYS A 735 31.11 -5.47 16.07
C LYS A 735 29.66 -5.84 16.38
N ASP A 736 29.46 -7.09 16.76
CA ASP A 736 28.15 -7.55 17.25
C ASP A 736 27.98 -7.21 18.74
N ASP A 737 26.79 -7.50 19.29
CA ASP A 737 26.44 -7.21 20.69
C ASP A 737 27.36 -7.89 21.71
N GLN A 738 28.17 -8.85 21.28
CA GLN A 738 29.22 -9.54 22.08
C GLN A 738 30.63 -8.96 21.85
N GLY A 739 30.73 -7.85 21.11
CA GLY A 739 31.99 -7.20 20.78
C GLY A 739 32.84 -7.91 19.72
N LYS A 740 32.29 -8.93 19.04
CA LYS A 740 33.01 -9.71 18.02
C LYS A 740 32.79 -9.08 16.63
N VAL A 741 33.85 -8.90 15.88
CA VAL A 741 33.80 -8.37 14.52
C VAL A 741 33.04 -9.33 13.61
N ARG A 742 32.03 -8.82 12.91
CA ARG A 742 31.21 -9.61 11.95
C ARG A 742 32.12 -10.26 10.88
N PRO A 743 31.83 -11.50 10.44
CA PRO A 743 32.77 -12.28 9.60
C PRO A 743 33.19 -11.57 8.30
N HIS A 744 32.29 -10.82 7.67
CA HIS A 744 32.59 -10.10 6.42
C HIS A 744 33.56 -8.91 6.66
N HIS A 745 33.37 -8.14 7.74
CA HIS A 745 34.31 -7.06 8.09
C HIS A 745 35.68 -7.58 8.47
N ARG A 746 35.76 -8.72 9.19
CA ARG A 746 36.99 -9.41 9.52
C ARG A 746 37.73 -9.84 8.26
N ARG A 747 37.05 -10.52 7.32
CA ARG A 747 37.63 -10.93 6.04
C ARG A 747 38.16 -9.74 5.24
N PHE A 748 37.42 -8.63 5.19
CA PHE A 748 37.85 -7.43 4.47
C PHE A 748 39.03 -6.73 5.16
N LEU A 749 39.16 -6.81 6.46
CA LEU A 749 40.34 -6.29 7.18
C LEU A 749 41.57 -7.19 6.99
N GLU A 750 41.40 -8.50 7.03
CA GLU A 750 42.50 -9.47 6.81
C GLU A 750 43.08 -9.37 5.40
N ARG A 751 42.29 -8.94 4.40
CA ARG A 751 42.70 -8.79 2.99
C ARG A 751 42.45 -7.37 2.48
N TRP A 752 42.83 -6.38 3.29
CA TRP A 752 42.55 -4.97 3.03
C TRP A 752 43.06 -4.42 1.69
N TRP A 753 44.14 -5.02 1.12
CA TRP A 753 44.71 -4.64 -0.19
C TRP A 753 43.94 -5.24 -1.38
N GLN A 754 43.04 -6.15 -1.14
CA GLN A 754 42.20 -6.75 -2.18
C GLN A 754 40.83 -6.03 -2.31
N LEU A 755 40.22 -6.12 -3.47
CA LEU A 755 38.86 -5.68 -3.68
C LEU A 755 37.90 -6.45 -2.79
N SER A 756 36.79 -5.81 -2.39
CA SER A 756 35.77 -6.50 -1.59
C SER A 756 35.20 -7.72 -2.30
N TRP A 757 34.91 -7.59 -3.60
CA TRP A 757 34.47 -8.68 -4.46
C TRP A 757 35.11 -8.51 -5.83
N GLY A 758 36.25 -9.17 -6.06
CA GLY A 758 37.06 -9.04 -7.26
C GLY A 758 36.57 -9.89 -8.45
N ARG A 759 35.63 -10.85 -8.22
CA ARG A 759 34.99 -11.68 -9.26
C ARG A 759 35.99 -12.40 -10.18
N ALA A 760 36.91 -13.16 -9.62
CA ALA A 760 37.96 -13.83 -10.39
C ALA A 760 37.38 -14.81 -11.42
N ASP A 761 36.37 -15.55 -11.06
CA ASP A 761 35.59 -16.47 -11.90
C ASP A 761 35.00 -15.77 -13.15
N MET A 762 34.39 -14.61 -12.95
CA MET A 762 33.87 -13.78 -14.04
C MET A 762 35.01 -13.31 -14.94
N LEU A 763 36.10 -12.76 -14.36
CA LEU A 763 37.22 -12.23 -15.12
C LEU A 763 37.92 -13.31 -15.95
N GLU A 764 38.02 -14.52 -15.44
CA GLU A 764 38.56 -15.66 -16.18
C GLU A 764 37.73 -15.98 -17.42
N GLN A 765 36.40 -15.96 -17.29
CA GLN A 765 35.53 -16.20 -18.45
C GLN A 765 35.61 -15.06 -19.47
N LEU A 766 35.54 -13.81 -19.00
CA LEU A 766 35.57 -12.63 -19.86
C LEU A 766 36.91 -12.50 -20.63
N SER A 767 38.03 -12.93 -20.03
CA SER A 767 39.35 -12.89 -20.72
C SER A 767 39.43 -13.75 -21.96
N LYS A 768 38.55 -14.73 -22.12
CA LYS A 768 38.44 -15.61 -23.30
C LYS A 768 37.60 -15.03 -24.43
N LEU A 769 36.90 -13.89 -24.16
CA LEU A 769 35.97 -13.26 -25.09
C LEU A 769 36.50 -11.94 -25.64
N PRO A 770 36.37 -11.66 -26.95
CA PRO A 770 36.77 -10.39 -27.53
C PRO A 770 35.88 -9.22 -27.00
N ARG A 771 34.65 -9.52 -26.71
CA ARG A 771 33.64 -8.61 -26.11
C ARG A 771 32.61 -9.41 -25.31
N TYR A 772 31.86 -8.74 -24.46
CA TYR A 772 30.81 -9.36 -23.62
C TYR A 772 29.64 -8.40 -23.45
N LEU A 773 28.47 -8.92 -23.05
CA LEU A 773 27.26 -8.14 -22.86
C LEU A 773 27.13 -7.63 -21.43
N VAL A 774 26.58 -6.42 -21.29
CA VAL A 774 26.20 -5.84 -20.00
C VAL A 774 24.87 -5.10 -20.11
N CYS A 775 24.17 -4.98 -18.96
CA CYS A 775 23.10 -4.02 -18.76
C CYS A 775 23.17 -3.41 -17.34
N SER A 776 22.48 -2.30 -17.11
CA SER A 776 22.36 -1.73 -15.76
C SER A 776 21.54 -2.66 -14.87
N ARG A 777 22.00 -2.92 -13.65
CA ARG A 777 21.29 -3.77 -12.68
C ARG A 777 20.02 -3.13 -12.16
N VAL A 778 19.99 -1.82 -11.98
CA VAL A 778 18.79 -1.09 -11.57
C VAL A 778 18.28 -0.32 -12.77
N THR A 779 17.20 -0.80 -13.36
CA THR A 779 16.67 -0.25 -14.62
C THR A 779 15.21 -0.62 -14.81
N LYS A 780 14.42 0.29 -15.37
CA LYS A 780 13.05 -0.01 -15.82
C LYS A 780 13.03 -0.86 -17.08
N ARG A 781 14.08 -0.74 -17.91
CA ARG A 781 14.25 -1.51 -19.15
C ARG A 781 15.72 -1.91 -19.26
N PRO A 782 16.05 -3.22 -19.31
CA PRO A 782 17.41 -3.66 -19.61
C PRO A 782 17.78 -3.24 -21.04
N ILE A 783 18.87 -2.50 -21.15
CA ILE A 783 19.45 -2.10 -22.44
C ILE A 783 20.79 -2.79 -22.52
N PHE A 784 20.87 -3.80 -23.38
CA PHE A 784 22.10 -4.58 -23.54
C PHE A 784 23.07 -3.87 -24.48
N THR A 785 24.35 -3.91 -24.09
CA THR A 785 25.44 -3.28 -24.84
C THR A 785 26.66 -4.18 -24.80
N PHE A 786 27.35 -4.36 -25.94
CA PHE A 786 28.65 -5.02 -25.97
C PHE A 786 29.73 -4.11 -25.41
N VAL A 787 30.61 -4.67 -24.60
CA VAL A 787 31.78 -4.02 -24.00
C VAL A 787 33.02 -4.81 -24.40
N HIS A 788 34.11 -4.10 -24.74
CA HIS A 788 35.37 -4.74 -25.12
C HIS A 788 35.91 -5.62 -23.98
N GLY A 789 36.46 -6.81 -24.28
CA GLY A 789 36.88 -7.80 -23.28
C GLY A 789 37.96 -7.32 -22.31
N SER A 790 38.72 -6.28 -22.64
CA SER A 790 39.75 -5.70 -21.74
C SER A 790 39.21 -4.77 -20.66
N ILE A 791 37.92 -4.43 -20.67
CA ILE A 791 37.32 -3.50 -19.73
C ILE A 791 36.69 -4.30 -18.60
N HIS A 792 36.94 -3.92 -17.35
CA HIS A 792 36.39 -4.56 -16.19
C HIS A 792 35.06 -3.88 -15.74
N PRO A 793 33.97 -4.63 -15.59
CA PRO A 793 32.65 -4.09 -15.27
C PRO A 793 32.49 -3.84 -13.76
N GLY A 794 31.90 -2.71 -13.38
CA GLY A 794 31.53 -2.37 -11.99
C GLY A 794 30.22 -3.02 -11.53
N ASP A 795 30.00 -3.00 -10.23
CA ASP A 795 28.91 -3.71 -9.52
C ASP A 795 27.50 -3.19 -9.82
N ALA A 796 27.39 -2.00 -10.42
CA ALA A 796 26.12 -1.48 -10.95
C ALA A 796 25.70 -2.15 -12.27
N LEU A 797 26.57 -2.98 -12.86
CA LEU A 797 26.32 -3.72 -14.10
C LEU A 797 26.02 -5.19 -13.82
N GLN A 798 25.05 -5.70 -14.55
CA GLN A 798 24.86 -7.13 -14.79
C GLN A 798 25.66 -7.51 -16.04
N VAL A 799 26.46 -8.54 -15.92
CA VAL A 799 27.42 -9.02 -16.93
C VAL A 799 26.93 -10.35 -17.48
N PHE A 800 27.05 -10.54 -18.80
CA PHE A 800 26.68 -11.76 -19.49
C PHE A 800 27.87 -12.19 -20.38
N ALA A 801 28.35 -13.40 -20.18
CA ALA A 801 29.53 -13.94 -20.87
C ALA A 801 29.18 -14.43 -22.28
N PHE A 802 28.58 -13.57 -23.11
CA PHE A 802 28.26 -13.82 -24.51
C PHE A 802 28.92 -12.76 -25.40
N SER A 803 29.55 -13.22 -26.48
CA SER A 803 30.18 -12.35 -27.49
C SER A 803 29.39 -12.29 -28.80
N ASP A 804 28.37 -13.14 -28.96
CA ASP A 804 27.63 -13.35 -30.21
C ASP A 804 26.37 -12.47 -30.29
N ASP A 805 25.99 -12.20 -31.55
CA ASP A 805 24.83 -11.35 -31.87
C ASP A 805 23.48 -12.05 -31.69
N TYR A 806 23.46 -13.40 -31.66
CA TYR A 806 22.26 -14.17 -31.39
C TYR A 806 21.83 -14.00 -29.93
N SER A 807 22.76 -14.22 -28.99
CA SER A 807 22.53 -14.01 -27.57
C SER A 807 22.09 -12.56 -27.26
N PHE A 808 22.72 -11.58 -27.92
CA PHE A 808 22.29 -10.18 -27.84
C PHE A 808 20.82 -10.04 -28.27
N GLY A 809 20.46 -10.64 -29.41
CA GLY A 809 19.10 -10.56 -29.98
C GLY A 809 18.04 -11.13 -29.02
N ILE A 810 18.29 -12.32 -28.47
CA ILE A 810 17.39 -12.96 -27.52
C ILE A 810 17.23 -12.09 -26.26
N LEU A 811 18.33 -11.64 -25.65
CA LEU A 811 18.30 -10.84 -24.41
C LEU A 811 17.71 -9.44 -24.60
N GLN A 812 17.86 -8.83 -25.79
CA GLN A 812 17.31 -7.50 -26.06
C GLN A 812 15.85 -7.50 -26.52
N SER A 813 15.27 -8.67 -26.81
CA SER A 813 13.90 -8.82 -27.31
C SER A 813 12.82 -8.54 -26.29
N SER A 814 11.58 -8.37 -26.78
CA SER A 814 10.39 -8.27 -25.93
C SER A 814 10.15 -9.53 -25.09
N ALA A 815 10.52 -10.72 -25.57
CA ALA A 815 10.40 -11.96 -24.81
C ALA A 815 11.18 -11.91 -23.49
N HIS A 816 12.44 -11.51 -23.54
CA HIS A 816 13.25 -11.35 -22.34
C HIS A 816 12.84 -10.12 -21.51
N TYR A 817 12.41 -9.04 -22.16
CA TYR A 817 11.95 -7.83 -21.47
C TYR A 817 10.69 -8.09 -20.63
N GLU A 818 9.69 -8.77 -21.18
CA GLU A 818 8.47 -9.11 -20.45
C GLU A 818 8.77 -10.09 -19.31
N TRP A 819 9.65 -11.08 -19.56
CA TRP A 819 10.12 -12.00 -18.51
C TRP A 819 10.86 -11.26 -17.39
N PHE A 820 11.78 -10.36 -17.74
CA PHE A 820 12.47 -9.51 -16.77
C PHE A 820 11.47 -8.73 -15.92
N HIS A 821 10.50 -8.09 -16.55
CA HIS A 821 9.53 -7.26 -15.85
C HIS A 821 8.66 -8.07 -14.88
N ALA A 822 8.35 -9.30 -15.23
CA ALA A 822 7.56 -10.23 -14.42
C ALA A 822 8.36 -10.89 -13.29
N LYS A 823 9.69 -11.09 -13.47
CA LYS A 823 10.57 -11.81 -12.53
C LYS A 823 11.58 -10.95 -11.79
N CYS A 824 11.72 -9.66 -12.13
CA CYS A 824 12.68 -8.77 -11.48
C CYS A 824 12.35 -8.53 -10.00
N SER A 825 13.39 -8.32 -9.19
CA SER A 825 13.22 -7.81 -7.83
C SER A 825 13.11 -6.28 -7.84
N ASN A 826 12.39 -5.70 -6.90
CA ASN A 826 12.29 -4.24 -6.76
C ASN A 826 13.25 -3.75 -5.67
N MET A 827 13.98 -2.67 -5.98
CA MET A 827 14.80 -1.95 -5.01
C MET A 827 14.16 -0.56 -4.80
N LYS A 828 13.42 -0.37 -3.71
CA LYS A 828 12.49 0.75 -3.51
C LYS A 828 11.39 0.71 -4.58
N SER A 829 11.39 1.65 -5.52
CA SER A 829 10.43 1.68 -6.64
C SER A 829 11.01 1.26 -7.99
N ASP A 830 12.31 0.92 -8.03
CA ASP A 830 13.00 0.63 -9.29
C ASP A 830 13.26 -0.87 -9.47
N PRO A 831 12.92 -1.43 -10.66
CA PRO A 831 13.20 -2.82 -10.99
C PRO A 831 14.71 -3.10 -11.00
N ARG A 832 15.08 -4.24 -10.42
CA ARG A 832 16.47 -4.70 -10.36
C ARG A 832 16.63 -6.05 -11.05
N TYR A 833 17.59 -6.13 -11.97
CA TYR A 833 17.97 -7.39 -12.58
C TYR A 833 18.71 -8.28 -11.55
N THR A 834 18.18 -9.47 -11.34
CA THR A 834 18.80 -10.52 -10.49
C THR A 834 18.96 -11.78 -11.32
N SER A 835 20.17 -12.36 -11.35
CA SER A 835 20.47 -13.59 -12.12
C SER A 835 19.51 -14.71 -11.75
N GLU A 836 19.43 -15.02 -10.45
CA GLU A 836 18.66 -16.13 -9.88
C GLU A 836 17.16 -16.11 -10.26
N SER A 837 16.57 -14.94 -10.34
CA SER A 837 15.13 -14.84 -10.62
C SER A 837 14.81 -14.58 -12.10
N VAL A 838 15.70 -13.90 -12.82
CA VAL A 838 15.44 -13.50 -14.22
C VAL A 838 16.13 -14.43 -15.20
N PHE A 839 17.47 -14.50 -15.16
CA PHE A 839 18.23 -15.24 -16.16
C PHE A 839 18.15 -16.76 -15.94
N ASP A 840 18.34 -17.21 -14.70
CA ASP A 840 18.39 -18.64 -14.37
C ASP A 840 17.04 -19.36 -14.59
N THR A 841 15.95 -18.58 -14.65
CA THR A 841 14.61 -19.11 -14.96
C THR A 841 14.16 -18.86 -16.40
N PHE A 842 14.94 -18.11 -17.20
CA PHE A 842 14.53 -17.74 -18.56
C PHE A 842 14.74 -18.92 -19.54
N PRO A 843 13.70 -19.43 -20.20
CA PRO A 843 13.83 -20.52 -21.14
C PRO A 843 14.37 -19.98 -22.48
N TRP A 844 15.44 -20.59 -22.98
CA TRP A 844 15.99 -20.27 -24.31
C TRP A 844 15.28 -21.05 -25.40
N PRO A 845 15.30 -20.57 -26.69
CA PRO A 845 14.69 -21.30 -27.80
C PRO A 845 15.30 -22.70 -27.95
N GLN A 846 14.48 -23.73 -28.11
CA GLN A 846 14.94 -25.14 -28.23
C GLN A 846 15.13 -25.60 -29.66
N ASP A 847 14.24 -25.23 -30.58
CA ASP A 847 14.19 -25.71 -31.95
C ASP A 847 14.58 -24.64 -32.98
N ALA A 848 15.50 -23.73 -32.59
CA ALA A 848 15.92 -22.67 -33.51
C ALA A 848 16.74 -23.23 -34.68
N THR A 849 16.23 -23.01 -35.88
CA THR A 849 16.92 -23.42 -37.12
C THR A 849 18.00 -22.42 -37.50
N PRO A 850 18.99 -22.79 -38.35
CA PRO A 850 19.99 -21.85 -38.84
C PRO A 850 19.40 -20.58 -39.48
N GLU A 851 18.26 -20.66 -40.12
CA GLU A 851 17.56 -19.52 -40.75
C GLU A 851 17.02 -18.60 -39.67
N THR A 852 16.39 -19.14 -38.60
CA THR A 852 15.85 -18.32 -37.51
C THR A 852 16.96 -17.71 -36.66
N VAL A 853 18.06 -18.44 -36.42
CA VAL A 853 19.27 -17.90 -35.76
C VAL A 853 19.82 -16.72 -36.54
N ASN A 854 20.03 -16.85 -37.85
CA ASN A 854 20.54 -15.77 -38.69
C ASN A 854 19.58 -14.59 -38.76
N ALA A 855 18.27 -14.82 -38.76
CA ALA A 855 17.28 -13.74 -38.71
C ALA A 855 17.37 -12.92 -37.41
N VAL A 856 17.58 -13.58 -36.28
CA VAL A 856 17.79 -12.89 -34.97
C VAL A 856 19.08 -12.08 -34.98
N VAL A 857 20.17 -12.64 -35.51
CA VAL A 857 21.47 -11.98 -35.63
C VAL A 857 21.36 -10.72 -36.48
N LEU A 858 20.80 -10.83 -37.68
CA LEU A 858 20.68 -9.70 -38.62
C LEU A 858 19.81 -8.57 -38.01
N ALA A 859 18.67 -8.92 -37.40
CA ALA A 859 17.81 -7.95 -36.74
C ALA A 859 18.50 -7.30 -35.50
N GLY A 860 19.29 -8.08 -34.76
CA GLY A 860 20.08 -7.57 -33.63
C GLY A 860 21.17 -6.59 -34.08
N ILE A 861 21.87 -6.87 -35.17
CA ILE A 861 22.86 -5.98 -35.79
C ILE A 861 22.18 -4.71 -36.30
N HIS A 862 21.07 -4.85 -37.02
CA HIS A 862 20.29 -3.70 -37.51
C HIS A 862 19.82 -2.79 -36.38
N LEU A 863 19.31 -3.35 -35.29
CA LEU A 863 18.91 -2.57 -34.11
C LEU A 863 20.08 -1.74 -33.54
N ARG A 864 21.28 -2.31 -33.45
CA ARG A 864 22.45 -1.56 -32.93
C ARG A 864 22.93 -0.49 -33.92
N GLN A 865 22.83 -0.73 -35.22
CA GLN A 865 23.10 0.27 -36.24
C GLN A 865 22.13 1.47 -36.13
N VAL A 866 20.83 1.21 -36.00
CA VAL A 866 19.81 2.26 -35.77
C VAL A 866 20.08 3.03 -34.49
N ARG A 867 20.46 2.32 -33.39
CA ARG A 867 20.88 2.98 -32.12
C ARG A 867 22.06 3.92 -32.35
N SER A 868 23.10 3.44 -33.03
CA SER A 868 24.32 4.22 -33.27
C SER A 868 24.04 5.48 -34.08
N LEU A 869 23.23 5.36 -35.13
CA LEU A 869 22.80 6.50 -35.97
C LEU A 869 21.96 7.51 -35.13
N ALA A 870 21.03 7.02 -34.31
CA ALA A 870 20.22 7.88 -33.48
C ALA A 870 21.03 8.61 -32.40
N LEU A 871 22.00 7.95 -31.78
CA LEU A 871 22.89 8.53 -30.77
C LEU A 871 23.83 9.59 -31.34
N ALA A 872 24.18 9.53 -32.61
CA ALA A 872 24.97 10.58 -33.26
C ALA A 872 24.27 11.95 -33.33
N HIS A 873 22.93 11.95 -33.18
CA HIS A 873 22.08 13.15 -33.27
C HIS A 873 21.30 13.47 -31.98
N LEU A 874 21.52 12.73 -30.90
CA LEU A 874 20.77 12.88 -29.64
C LEU A 874 21.72 13.04 -28.45
N ASP A 875 21.58 14.13 -27.72
CA ASP A 875 22.26 14.34 -26.46
C ASP A 875 21.62 13.48 -25.34
N GLY A 876 22.46 12.95 -24.43
CA GLY A 876 21.99 12.22 -23.25
C GLY A 876 22.03 10.69 -23.35
N GLY A 877 22.63 10.15 -24.42
CA GLY A 877 22.97 8.73 -24.55
C GLY A 877 21.78 7.77 -24.66
N LEU A 878 22.04 6.49 -24.40
CA LEU A 878 21.03 5.42 -24.48
C LEU A 878 19.82 5.66 -23.60
N ARG A 879 20.00 6.28 -22.42
CA ARG A 879 18.89 6.61 -21.50
C ARG A 879 17.90 7.58 -22.15
N ALA A 880 18.37 8.61 -22.82
CA ALA A 880 17.52 9.58 -23.51
C ALA A 880 16.86 8.94 -24.74
N LEU A 881 17.62 8.16 -25.50
CA LEU A 881 17.11 7.47 -26.69
C LEU A 881 15.96 6.53 -26.35
N TYR A 882 16.10 5.70 -25.30
CA TYR A 882 15.06 4.74 -24.93
C TYR A 882 13.81 5.36 -24.27
N LYS A 883 13.88 6.58 -23.75
CA LYS A 883 12.69 7.34 -23.38
C LYS A 883 11.78 7.63 -24.57
N THR A 884 12.35 7.76 -25.80
CA THR A 884 11.57 8.01 -27.01
C THR A 884 10.78 6.78 -27.45
N VAL A 885 11.19 5.58 -27.06
CA VAL A 885 10.46 4.34 -27.38
C VAL A 885 9.11 4.30 -26.66
N ASP A 886 9.01 4.90 -25.48
CA ASP A 886 7.78 4.93 -24.68
C ASP A 886 6.80 6.03 -25.13
N LEU A 887 7.22 6.96 -26.00
CA LEU A 887 6.35 8.03 -26.52
C LEU A 887 5.45 7.49 -27.66
N PRO A 888 4.24 8.03 -27.84
CA PRO A 888 3.40 7.65 -28.98
C PRO A 888 4.04 8.06 -30.31
N GLY A 889 3.72 7.32 -31.40
CA GLY A 889 4.20 7.57 -32.75
C GLY A 889 5.17 6.50 -33.27
N LYS A 890 5.49 6.55 -34.57
CA LYS A 890 6.44 5.65 -35.25
C LYS A 890 7.87 6.21 -35.15
N SER A 891 8.84 5.34 -35.03
CA SER A 891 10.26 5.70 -35.10
C SER A 891 11.10 4.53 -35.65
N PRO A 892 12.23 4.79 -36.34
CA PRO A 892 13.12 3.72 -36.82
C PRO A 892 13.56 2.76 -35.73
N LEU A 893 13.73 3.24 -34.49
CA LEU A 893 14.12 2.41 -33.37
C LEU A 893 12.98 1.45 -32.95
N LYS A 894 11.73 1.88 -33.00
CA LYS A 894 10.56 1.00 -32.73
C LYS A 894 10.41 -0.06 -33.80
N ASP A 895 10.61 0.34 -35.05
CA ASP A 895 10.53 -0.58 -36.21
C ASP A 895 11.64 -1.65 -36.12
N ALA A 896 12.88 -1.27 -35.79
CA ALA A 896 13.97 -2.21 -35.59
C ALA A 896 13.73 -3.15 -34.37
N HIS A 897 13.12 -2.67 -33.28
CA HIS A 897 12.68 -3.54 -32.17
C HIS A 897 11.59 -4.51 -32.63
N ALA A 898 10.61 -4.07 -33.40
CA ALA A 898 9.54 -4.94 -33.89
C ALA A 898 10.08 -6.02 -34.81
N GLU A 899 11.08 -5.70 -35.67
CA GLU A 899 11.78 -6.65 -36.52
C GLU A 899 12.51 -7.72 -35.68
N LEU A 900 13.26 -7.31 -34.66
CA LEU A 900 13.93 -8.21 -33.71
C LEU A 900 12.94 -9.13 -33.02
N ASP A 901 11.86 -8.57 -32.49
CA ASP A 901 10.82 -9.30 -31.77
C ASP A 901 10.14 -10.34 -32.69
N ALA A 902 9.88 -10.00 -33.95
CA ALA A 902 9.34 -10.93 -34.93
C ALA A 902 10.31 -12.08 -35.23
N ALA A 903 11.62 -11.79 -35.31
CA ALA A 903 12.66 -12.80 -35.52
C ALA A 903 12.78 -13.75 -34.34
N VAL A 904 12.78 -13.21 -33.12
CA VAL A 904 12.84 -13.98 -31.86
C VAL A 904 11.60 -14.85 -31.68
N ARG A 905 10.39 -14.34 -31.93
CA ARG A 905 9.16 -15.15 -31.89
C ARG A 905 9.25 -16.36 -32.82
N ARG A 906 9.79 -16.19 -34.02
CA ARG A 906 10.03 -17.32 -34.95
C ARG A 906 11.03 -18.33 -34.41
N ALA A 907 12.11 -17.87 -33.77
CA ALA A 907 13.09 -18.76 -33.15
C ALA A 907 12.50 -19.58 -31.97
N TYR A 908 11.49 -19.08 -31.28
CA TYR A 908 10.71 -19.83 -30.27
C TYR A 908 9.60 -20.70 -30.89
N GLY A 909 9.25 -20.53 -32.16
CA GLY A 909 8.09 -21.15 -32.76
C GLY A 909 6.75 -20.56 -32.26
N PHE A 910 6.76 -19.36 -31.69
CA PHE A 910 5.54 -18.73 -31.17
C PHE A 910 4.75 -18.05 -32.30
N GLY A 911 3.44 -18.23 -32.24
CA GLY A 911 2.51 -17.56 -33.15
C GLY A 911 2.47 -16.02 -32.92
N PRO A 912 2.09 -15.22 -33.93
CA PRO A 912 2.10 -13.76 -33.83
C PRO A 912 1.15 -13.19 -32.77
N ARG A 913 0.10 -13.93 -32.38
CA ARG A 913 -0.89 -13.54 -31.37
C ARG A 913 -0.74 -14.28 -30.05
N GLN A 914 0.20 -15.19 -29.93
CA GLN A 914 0.45 -15.95 -28.72
C GLN A 914 0.98 -15.02 -27.62
N ASP A 915 0.46 -15.16 -26.39
CA ASP A 915 1.01 -14.46 -25.24
C ASP A 915 2.46 -14.92 -24.98
N LEU A 916 3.38 -13.98 -24.84
CA LEU A 916 4.80 -14.28 -24.67
C LEU A 916 5.09 -14.90 -23.30
N LEU A 917 4.49 -14.37 -22.25
CA LEU A 917 4.73 -14.88 -20.89
C LEU A 917 4.17 -16.28 -20.72
N GLU A 918 2.99 -16.55 -21.26
CA GLU A 918 2.39 -17.89 -21.24
C GLU A 918 3.25 -18.87 -22.05
N GLY A 919 3.68 -18.50 -23.26
CA GLY A 919 4.56 -19.33 -24.08
C GLY A 919 5.87 -19.66 -23.39
N LEU A 920 6.51 -18.66 -22.79
CA LEU A 920 7.76 -18.82 -22.05
C LEU A 920 7.58 -19.66 -20.78
N LEU A 921 6.52 -19.47 -20.01
CA LEU A 921 6.25 -20.26 -18.80
C LEU A 921 6.02 -21.72 -19.14
N ASN A 922 5.22 -21.99 -20.17
CA ASN A 922 4.98 -23.35 -20.65
C ASN A 922 6.29 -24.01 -21.13
N LEU A 923 7.16 -23.26 -21.80
CA LEU A 923 8.46 -23.75 -22.23
C LEU A 923 9.37 -24.02 -21.02
N ASN A 924 9.42 -23.12 -20.04
CA ASN A 924 10.19 -23.31 -18.80
C ASN A 924 9.79 -24.59 -18.07
N SER A 925 8.47 -24.84 -17.91
CA SER A 925 7.99 -26.07 -17.29
C SER A 925 8.40 -27.33 -18.07
N LYS A 926 8.24 -27.31 -19.40
CA LYS A 926 8.65 -28.43 -20.25
C LYS A 926 10.15 -28.72 -20.16
N LEU A 927 10.96 -27.65 -20.09
CA LEU A 927 12.42 -27.77 -19.92
C LEU A 927 12.79 -28.35 -18.58
N LYS A 928 12.10 -27.92 -17.50
CA LYS A 928 12.32 -28.50 -16.18
C LYS A 928 12.02 -29.99 -16.15
N ASP A 929 10.88 -30.39 -16.71
CA ASP A 929 10.52 -31.82 -16.83
C ASP A 929 11.51 -32.61 -17.67
N ALA A 930 12.04 -32.02 -18.75
CA ALA A 930 13.05 -32.67 -19.60
C ALA A 930 14.40 -32.83 -18.85
N ILE A 931 14.84 -31.77 -18.16
CA ILE A 931 16.07 -31.81 -17.34
C ILE A 931 15.93 -32.86 -16.24
N ASP A 932 14.81 -32.96 -15.56
CA ASP A 932 14.57 -33.94 -14.49
C ASP A 932 14.53 -35.37 -14.99
N ARG A 933 14.19 -35.59 -16.25
CA ARG A 933 14.31 -36.89 -16.92
C ARG A 933 15.73 -37.21 -17.45
N GLY A 934 16.63 -36.24 -17.41
CA GLY A 934 17.99 -36.35 -17.97
C GLY A 934 18.06 -36.12 -19.49
N ASP A 935 17.02 -35.53 -20.10
CA ASP A 935 17.03 -35.19 -21.51
C ASP A 935 17.99 -34.04 -21.80
N VAL A 936 18.61 -34.03 -22.95
CA VAL A 936 19.49 -32.93 -23.39
C VAL A 936 18.63 -31.75 -23.85
N VAL A 937 18.80 -30.61 -23.22
CA VAL A 937 18.10 -29.37 -23.57
C VAL A 937 19.09 -28.33 -24.08
N GLN A 938 18.60 -27.41 -24.94
CA GLN A 938 19.38 -26.26 -25.37
C GLN A 938 19.51 -25.24 -24.25
N GLY A 939 20.75 -25.02 -23.80
CA GLY A 939 21.09 -23.97 -22.84
C GLY A 939 21.23 -22.57 -23.46
N PRO A 940 21.67 -21.58 -22.64
CA PRO A 940 21.92 -20.22 -23.13
C PRO A 940 22.97 -20.14 -24.24
N GLY A 941 22.77 -19.23 -25.18
CA GLY A 941 23.72 -18.99 -26.25
C GLY A 941 23.30 -19.55 -27.61
N ILE A 942 24.28 -19.65 -28.51
CA ILE A 942 24.10 -20.17 -29.85
C ILE A 942 23.70 -21.67 -29.77
N PRO A 943 22.66 -22.12 -30.53
CA PRO A 943 22.30 -23.53 -30.54
C PRO A 943 23.47 -24.42 -30.99
N ALA A 944 23.66 -25.54 -30.30
CA ALA A 944 24.73 -26.50 -30.60
C ALA A 944 24.63 -27.07 -32.04
N SER A 945 23.47 -27.02 -32.64
CA SER A 945 23.21 -27.43 -34.03
C SER A 945 23.77 -26.44 -35.08
N TYR A 946 24.17 -25.23 -34.69
CA TYR A 946 24.71 -24.22 -35.62
C TYR A 946 26.19 -24.48 -35.92
N LYS A 947 26.56 -24.67 -37.17
CA LYS A 947 27.87 -25.21 -37.54
C LYS A 947 29.01 -24.17 -37.58
N GLU A 948 28.71 -22.88 -37.70
CA GLU A 948 29.73 -21.80 -37.91
C GLU A 948 29.49 -20.64 -36.89
N PRO A 949 29.56 -20.90 -35.57
CA PRO A 949 29.23 -19.91 -34.52
C PRO A 949 30.10 -18.64 -34.57
N GLU A 950 31.35 -18.74 -35.11
CA GLU A 950 32.27 -17.61 -35.26
C GLU A 950 31.72 -16.51 -36.20
N ARG A 951 30.88 -16.88 -37.16
CA ARG A 951 30.24 -15.93 -38.08
C ARG A 951 29.17 -15.08 -37.43
N LEU A 952 28.71 -15.46 -36.23
CA LEU A 952 27.65 -14.76 -35.52
C LEU A 952 28.19 -13.66 -34.57
N THR A 953 29.45 -13.27 -34.70
CA THR A 953 30.09 -12.27 -33.86
C THR A 953 30.54 -11.07 -34.68
N SER A 954 29.89 -9.93 -34.56
CA SER A 954 30.32 -8.67 -35.13
C SER A 954 31.40 -8.01 -34.23
N THR A 955 32.01 -6.91 -34.68
CA THR A 955 33.16 -6.31 -34.02
C THR A 955 32.80 -5.10 -33.15
N ASP A 956 31.59 -4.59 -33.20
CA ASP A 956 31.17 -3.40 -32.48
C ASP A 956 31.14 -3.64 -30.95
N SER A 957 31.78 -2.73 -30.21
CA SER A 957 31.78 -2.76 -28.73
C SER A 957 32.07 -1.39 -28.13
N PHE A 958 31.55 -1.13 -26.95
CA PHE A 958 31.87 0.07 -26.18
C PHE A 958 33.32 0.03 -25.69
N GLY A 959 34.02 1.15 -25.91
CA GLY A 959 35.42 1.30 -25.47
C GLY A 959 36.45 0.64 -26.39
N GLN A 960 36.10 0.27 -27.62
CA GLN A 960 37.07 -0.05 -28.65
C GLN A 960 37.81 1.24 -29.01
N VAL A 961 39.17 1.23 -28.86
CA VAL A 961 40.07 2.35 -29.14
C VAL A 961 40.47 2.34 -30.60
#